data_48be96f4e4bcd90eb5c9d836eb6cf42d
#
_entry.id   48be96f4e4bcd90eb5c9d836eb6cf42d
#
_cell.length_a   1.000
_cell.length_b   1.000
_cell.length_c   1.000
_cell.angle_alpha   90.00
_cell.angle_beta   90.00
_cell.angle_gamma   90.00
#
_symmetry.space_group_name_H-M   'P 1'
#
loop_
_entity.id
_entity.type
_entity.pdbx_description
1 polymer ?
#
loop_
_entity_poly.entity_id
_entity_poly.type
_entity_poly.pdbx_seq_one_letter_code
_entity_poly.pdbx_strand_id
1 'polypeptide(L)'
;MSNSSSQENSPPPHSGLTRLWLMIFSRGGLAVATLLLLGIMGGIWRLRNFVYEELVPLATQSLTNTLNRPVKLGAVKSFSATGVEFAASEIPPTPKDPDRASIKAVNVGYDIWKLITHRHLQLDVTLVNPDIYIEQDNQGRWLTTTIAPATGKALIKTDLDKLRFSNGNLVLVPKVREGDKNPVPGSVGFAQVNGTAQILPKNNVIKLDLLGKPATGGDIAIAGDLIPQKILAGDFSIKAQNLSAADITALVVLPLNLETGKVNGNVRIKVRPHQKPLLYGDLTLDAVTLNIPKLPQLLNNSQGHLSFDGLAIKLDQIVTNYGQIPVTVTGIIDQQAGFNLKGRVNAVSLANAQNTLKVKLPVAVKGIAQADLQLLGKINQPVLSGNLSTLKTAQIDQIDFGKVSSKFELVSSKSLLNITDMYGKTTLGGEVKGAGTIKLGKVPELNFQLRGENLPGDAIAQLYKIKTGFPIGQMTATAELIGVANNTQTVVKWQAPQAKYPVNGTTIINPDHTVSFRDIAANFGGGVVRVNGTYSNGNWQAIAQAESIKLTSLIEQKAQQNISLAGSEFNGNLRLSGRTSPFQLETIVPENANVNIAGGTVNISQIKFADKNITALLVGQNLRLGTILKRANPILNYPLGGNFMITSNQDNFNLKTFSGLGEALLAVDGGTIKATNIQVTDGRYEAKIAADNLPLAKLASAPPQLSGFVDGQLQVTGSVESFQPETIQGLGLGRLKLPSGTIVVSYVQLNQGRYQGLLTTSNLQLRPFNQQLQGQVGGKLQVAGNLTANTLADVDAVGQLGFNR
;
A
#
# COMPACT_ATOMS: atom_id res chain seq x y z
N MET A 1 47.64 -4.32 -35.54
CA MET A 1 46.96 -3.51 -36.55
C MET A 1 45.70 -3.00 -35.82
N SER A 2 45.53 -1.86 -35.54
CA SER A 2 45.94 -0.50 -35.87
C SER A 2 44.73 0.39 -35.65
N ASN A 3 45.00 1.56 -35.22
CA ASN A 3 44.17 2.78 -35.28
C ASN A 3 43.21 3.08 -34.14
N SER A 4 43.78 3.76 -33.18
CA SER A 4 43.09 4.71 -32.33
C SER A 4 42.91 6.02 -33.09
N SER A 5 41.72 6.42 -33.37
CA SER A 5 41.38 7.80 -33.71
C SER A 5 41.07 8.57 -32.44
N SER A 6 41.93 9.46 -32.05
CA SER A 6 41.71 10.48 -31.01
C SER A 6 40.64 11.45 -31.44
N GLN A 7 39.55 11.51 -30.74
CA GLN A 7 38.63 12.65 -30.77
C GLN A 7 38.96 13.61 -29.64
N GLU A 8 39.43 14.79 -30.01
CA GLU A 8 39.47 15.98 -29.17
C GLU A 8 38.07 16.42 -28.76
N ASN A 9 37.81 16.39 -27.48
CA ASN A 9 36.59 17.02 -26.90
C ASN A 9 37.01 18.18 -26.00
N SER A 10 36.51 19.35 -26.30
CA SER A 10 36.65 20.60 -25.55
C SER A 10 35.89 20.51 -24.22
N PRO A 11 36.37 21.19 -23.19
CA PRO A 11 35.95 20.97 -21.80
C PRO A 11 34.90 21.97 -21.30
N PRO A 12 34.15 21.60 -20.27
CA PRO A 12 33.32 22.49 -19.49
C PRO A 12 33.92 22.87 -18.12
N PRO A 13 33.29 23.80 -17.38
CA PRO A 13 33.98 24.56 -16.32
C PRO A 13 33.94 23.88 -14.95
N HIS A 14 35.06 24.05 -14.27
CA HIS A 14 35.35 24.06 -12.83
C HIS A 14 34.73 23.05 -11.86
N SER A 15 35.52 22.09 -11.40
CA SER A 15 35.34 21.49 -10.07
C SER A 15 36.53 21.86 -9.17
N GLY A 16 36.21 22.20 -7.93
CA GLY A 16 37.23 22.66 -6.95
C GLY A 16 38.31 21.66 -6.53
N LEU A 17 38.14 20.40 -6.97
CA LEU A 17 38.93 19.24 -6.60
C LEU A 17 40.40 19.31 -6.88
N THR A 18 40.75 19.75 -8.06
CA THR A 18 42.12 19.75 -8.56
C THR A 18 42.92 20.98 -8.16
N ARG A 19 42.23 22.10 -7.88
CA ARG A 19 42.92 23.26 -7.31
C ARG A 19 43.46 22.93 -5.94
N LEU A 20 42.79 22.04 -5.19
CA LEU A 20 43.19 21.68 -3.85
C LEU A 20 44.47 20.83 -3.80
N TRP A 21 44.56 19.77 -4.61
CA TRP A 21 45.73 18.90 -4.67
C TRP A 21 46.97 19.61 -5.19
N LEU A 22 46.80 20.39 -6.21
CA LEU A 22 47.89 21.19 -6.77
C LEU A 22 48.34 22.33 -5.86
N MET A 23 47.39 22.90 -5.09
CA MET A 23 47.70 23.95 -4.11
C MET A 23 48.48 23.41 -2.91
N ILE A 24 48.12 22.18 -2.43
CA ILE A 24 48.77 21.55 -1.29
C ILE A 24 50.25 21.27 -1.60
N PHE A 25 50.57 20.71 -2.76
CA PHE A 25 51.96 20.35 -3.08
C PHE A 25 52.77 21.46 -3.73
N SER A 26 52.15 22.42 -4.38
CA SER A 26 52.89 23.50 -4.99
C SER A 26 53.23 24.66 -4.05
N ARG A 27 52.29 25.02 -3.20
CA ARG A 27 52.46 26.25 -2.43
C ARG A 27 53.11 26.02 -1.10
N GLY A 28 52.76 24.92 -0.35
CA GLY A 28 53.38 24.66 0.94
C GLY A 28 54.87 24.27 0.81
N GLY A 29 55.15 23.32 -0.05
CA GLY A 29 56.49 22.90 -0.34
C GLY A 29 57.32 23.98 -1.06
N LEU A 30 56.71 24.67 -2.05
CA LEU A 30 57.38 25.78 -2.74
C LEU A 30 57.52 27.01 -1.86
N ALA A 31 56.55 27.34 -1.02
CA ALA A 31 56.67 28.47 -0.08
C ALA A 31 57.79 28.20 0.92
N VAL A 32 57.80 27.04 1.54
CA VAL A 32 58.87 26.67 2.47
C VAL A 32 60.19 26.52 1.71
N ALA A 33 60.23 25.94 0.53
CA ALA A 33 61.41 25.83 -0.28
C ALA A 33 61.92 27.20 -0.79
N THR A 34 61.02 28.02 -1.32
CA THR A 34 61.38 29.37 -1.78
C THR A 34 61.84 30.25 -0.63
N LEU A 35 61.22 30.14 0.56
CA LEU A 35 61.58 30.77 1.80
C LEU A 35 63.02 30.48 2.23
N LEU A 36 63.29 29.20 2.27
CA LEU A 36 64.63 28.74 2.65
C LEU A 36 65.65 29.01 1.58
N LEU A 37 65.26 28.95 0.32
CA LEU A 37 66.16 29.24 -0.81
C LEU A 37 66.58 30.67 -0.90
N LEU A 38 65.65 31.59 -0.86
CA LEU A 38 65.96 33.01 -0.95
C LEU A 38 66.87 33.52 0.23
N GLY A 39 66.68 32.95 1.45
CA GLY A 39 67.53 33.16 2.57
C GLY A 39 68.93 32.60 2.37
N ILE A 40 69.01 31.40 1.86
CA ILE A 40 70.27 30.75 1.56
C ILE A 40 70.96 31.38 0.34
N MET A 41 70.24 31.79 -0.70
CA MET A 41 70.78 32.52 -1.85
C MET A 41 71.46 33.84 -1.45
N GLY A 42 70.86 34.63 -0.59
CA GLY A 42 71.41 35.84 -0.09
C GLY A 42 72.69 35.62 0.78
N GLY A 43 72.73 34.54 1.52
CA GLY A 43 73.84 34.13 2.37
C GLY A 43 75.01 33.52 1.64
N ILE A 44 74.77 32.67 0.63
CA ILE A 44 75.82 32.01 -0.13
C ILE A 44 76.68 33.03 -0.96
N TRP A 45 76.02 34.06 -1.46
CA TRP A 45 76.73 35.12 -2.26
C TRP A 45 77.78 35.90 -1.46
N ARG A 46 77.52 36.04 -0.13
CA ARG A 46 78.48 36.68 0.75
C ARG A 46 79.36 35.72 1.56
N LEU A 47 79.30 34.45 1.26
CA LEU A 47 79.82 33.32 2.05
C LEU A 47 81.28 33.40 2.39
N ARG A 48 82.00 34.20 1.69
CA ARG A 48 83.47 34.32 1.91
C ARG A 48 83.84 35.29 3.04
N ASN A 49 82.98 36.26 3.36
CA ASN A 49 83.34 37.29 4.36
C ASN A 49 82.51 37.44 5.58
N PHE A 50 81.26 36.77 5.67
CA PHE A 50 80.35 37.10 6.74
C PHE A 50 79.53 35.83 7.22
N VAL A 51 80.25 34.73 7.37
CA VAL A 51 79.58 33.43 7.63
C VAL A 51 78.83 33.33 8.93
N TYR A 52 79.19 34.04 9.95
CA TYR A 52 78.62 33.82 11.30
C TYR A 52 77.77 34.96 11.85
N GLU A 53 77.84 36.19 11.33
CA GLU A 53 77.19 37.36 11.97
C GLU A 53 76.10 38.00 11.05
N GLU A 54 76.25 37.98 9.73
CA GLU A 54 75.29 38.65 8.84
C GLU A 54 74.41 37.74 7.95
N LEU A 55 74.78 36.49 7.82
CA LEU A 55 74.10 35.58 6.86
C LEU A 55 72.63 35.32 7.25
N VAL A 56 72.37 35.07 8.56
CA VAL A 56 71.04 34.76 9.06
C VAL A 56 70.11 35.97 8.95
N PRO A 57 70.45 37.17 9.37
CA PRO A 57 69.61 38.37 9.25
C PRO A 57 69.26 38.70 7.77
N LEU A 58 70.27 38.69 6.89
CA LEU A 58 70.10 38.99 5.46
C LEU A 58 69.17 37.93 4.74
N ALA A 59 69.40 36.70 5.02
CA ALA A 59 68.57 35.63 4.49
C ALA A 59 67.15 35.71 5.02
N THR A 60 66.94 35.91 6.31
CA THR A 60 65.65 36.09 6.95
C THR A 60 64.90 37.27 6.35
N GLN A 61 65.57 38.44 6.17
CA GLN A 61 64.93 39.61 5.55
C GLN A 61 64.53 39.37 4.10
N SER A 62 65.37 38.70 3.30
CA SER A 62 65.10 38.37 1.91
C SER A 62 63.88 37.40 1.78
N LEU A 63 63.84 36.39 2.61
CA LEU A 63 62.74 35.44 2.70
C LEU A 63 61.42 36.08 3.13
N THR A 64 61.50 36.92 4.16
CA THR A 64 60.37 37.69 4.66
C THR A 64 59.77 38.59 3.57
N ASN A 65 60.62 39.28 2.79
CA ASN A 65 60.16 40.13 1.70
C ASN A 65 59.56 39.35 0.52
N THR A 66 60.18 38.25 0.20
CA THR A 66 59.70 37.42 -0.93
C THR A 66 58.35 36.75 -0.63
N LEU A 67 58.15 36.29 0.58
CA LEU A 67 56.91 35.59 0.97
C LEU A 67 55.87 36.52 1.57
N ASN A 68 56.26 37.78 1.77
CA ASN A 68 55.44 38.76 2.47
C ASN A 68 54.91 38.22 3.83
N ARG A 69 55.80 37.45 4.50
CA ARG A 69 55.52 36.77 5.79
C ARG A 69 56.80 36.76 6.65
N PRO A 70 56.67 36.85 7.96
CA PRO A 70 57.84 36.75 8.85
C PRO A 70 58.40 35.30 8.70
N VAL A 71 59.75 35.28 8.55
CA VAL A 71 60.52 34.02 8.52
C VAL A 71 61.62 34.12 9.55
N LYS A 72 61.80 33.06 10.34
CA LYS A 72 62.89 32.98 11.34
C LYS A 72 63.79 31.81 10.92
N LEU A 73 64.95 32.13 10.35
CA LEU A 73 65.97 31.12 10.10
C LEU A 73 66.79 30.88 11.38
N GLY A 74 67.07 29.63 11.63
CA GLY A 74 67.96 29.22 12.71
C GLY A 74 69.39 29.66 12.45
N ALA A 75 70.19 29.66 13.52
CA ALA A 75 71.62 29.93 13.42
C ALA A 75 72.33 28.92 12.53
N VAL A 76 73.41 29.29 11.88
CA VAL A 76 74.27 28.35 11.12
C VAL A 76 74.94 27.43 12.13
N LYS A 77 74.63 26.14 12.03
CA LYS A 77 75.11 25.08 12.92
C LYS A 77 76.38 24.46 12.39
N SER A 78 76.49 24.26 11.11
CA SER A 78 77.63 23.77 10.43
C SER A 78 77.77 24.32 9.01
N PHE A 79 78.99 24.51 8.56
CA PHE A 79 79.33 24.99 7.22
C PHE A 79 80.47 24.17 6.61
N SER A 80 80.35 23.79 5.37
CA SER A 80 81.33 23.02 4.61
C SER A 80 81.46 23.52 3.15
N ALA A 81 82.43 23.03 2.43
CA ALA A 81 82.60 23.37 0.98
C ALA A 81 81.40 22.89 0.14
N THR A 82 80.59 22.00 0.63
CA THR A 82 79.47 21.38 -0.14
C THR A 82 78.13 21.74 0.47
N GLY A 83 78.07 22.48 1.60
CA GLY A 83 76.79 22.80 2.16
C GLY A 83 76.80 23.52 3.48
N VAL A 84 75.64 24.00 3.89
CA VAL A 84 75.34 24.71 5.15
C VAL A 84 74.17 24.02 5.86
N GLU A 85 74.33 23.81 7.16
CA GLU A 85 73.24 23.34 8.02
C GLU A 85 72.73 24.51 8.91
N PHE A 86 71.46 24.78 8.82
CA PHE A 86 70.79 25.72 9.74
C PHE A 86 70.11 24.93 10.86
N ALA A 87 70.11 25.50 12.02
CA ALA A 87 69.38 25.02 13.20
C ALA A 87 67.91 25.19 12.99
N ALA A 88 67.11 24.99 14.04
CA ALA A 88 65.64 25.08 13.97
C ALA A 88 65.21 26.41 13.35
N SER A 89 64.35 26.28 12.28
CA SER A 89 63.84 27.41 11.48
C SER A 89 62.31 27.39 11.53
N GLU A 90 61.72 28.58 11.48
CA GLU A 90 60.26 28.71 11.68
C GLU A 90 59.65 29.73 10.71
N ILE A 91 58.45 29.40 10.22
CA ILE A 91 57.52 30.35 9.60
C ILE A 91 56.34 30.47 10.55
N PRO A 92 56.25 31.53 11.36
CA PRO A 92 55.16 31.67 12.30
C PRO A 92 53.84 32.03 11.62
N PRO A 93 52.69 31.72 12.24
CA PRO A 93 51.37 32.15 11.76
C PRO A 93 51.27 33.69 11.82
N THR A 94 50.41 34.27 10.99
CA THR A 94 50.08 35.69 11.02
C THR A 94 48.59 35.88 11.39
N PRO A 95 48.16 37.08 11.84
CA PRO A 95 46.77 37.33 12.19
C PRO A 95 45.77 37.11 11.01
N LYS A 96 46.26 37.12 9.77
CA LYS A 96 45.46 36.95 8.55
C LYS A 96 45.59 35.55 7.93
N ASP A 97 46.62 34.80 8.38
CA ASP A 97 46.91 33.51 7.78
C ASP A 97 47.52 32.57 8.84
N PRO A 98 46.79 31.54 9.27
CA PRO A 98 47.18 30.60 10.31
C PRO A 98 48.23 29.58 9.87
N ASP A 99 48.60 29.55 8.57
CA ASP A 99 49.61 28.65 8.05
C ASP A 99 50.94 28.86 8.78
N ARG A 100 51.61 27.77 9.11
CA ARG A 100 52.86 27.77 9.82
C ARG A 100 53.74 26.58 9.47
N ALA A 101 55.01 26.74 9.59
CA ALA A 101 55.94 25.63 9.45
C ALA A 101 57.07 25.75 10.46
N SER A 102 57.42 24.66 11.14
CA SER A 102 58.61 24.53 11.93
C SER A 102 59.49 23.42 11.37
N ILE A 103 60.78 23.65 11.24
CA ILE A 103 61.72 22.73 10.62
C ILE A 103 62.88 22.52 11.60
N LYS A 104 63.16 21.32 12.04
CA LYS A 104 64.16 20.98 13.04
C LYS A 104 65.59 21.30 12.56
N ALA A 105 65.88 21.09 11.31
CA ALA A 105 67.11 21.48 10.65
C ALA A 105 66.93 21.69 9.16
N VAL A 106 67.66 22.57 8.54
CA VAL A 106 67.68 22.85 7.13
C VAL A 106 69.07 22.62 6.58
N ASN A 107 69.26 21.62 5.76
CA ASN A 107 70.52 21.30 5.12
C ASN A 107 70.48 21.78 3.67
N VAL A 108 71.39 22.67 3.32
CA VAL A 108 71.54 23.26 2.00
C VAL A 108 72.84 22.76 1.35
N GLY A 109 72.74 21.94 0.36
CA GLY A 109 73.82 21.48 -0.46
C GLY A 109 74.01 22.37 -1.68
N TYR A 110 75.26 22.59 -2.05
CA TYR A 110 75.65 23.34 -3.26
C TYR A 110 76.92 22.78 -3.91
N ASP A 111 77.06 23.07 -5.23
CA ASP A 111 78.25 22.67 -5.98
C ASP A 111 79.17 23.92 -6.12
N ILE A 112 80.30 23.94 -5.36
CA ILE A 112 81.20 25.02 -5.33
C ILE A 112 81.97 25.21 -6.66
N TRP A 113 82.16 24.10 -7.39
CA TRP A 113 82.85 24.15 -8.67
C TRP A 113 82.03 24.87 -9.72
N LYS A 114 80.74 24.64 -9.76
CA LYS A 114 79.77 25.33 -10.66
C LYS A 114 79.68 26.83 -10.27
N LEU A 115 79.73 27.15 -9.00
CA LEU A 115 79.74 28.48 -8.52
C LEU A 115 81.01 29.24 -9.01
N ILE A 116 82.21 28.64 -8.91
CA ILE A 116 83.43 29.25 -9.22
C ILE A 116 83.63 29.39 -10.75
N THR A 117 83.25 28.35 -11.51
CA THR A 117 83.45 28.23 -12.95
C THR A 117 82.39 29.00 -13.79
N HIS A 118 81.17 28.93 -13.39
CA HIS A 118 80.04 29.44 -14.16
C HIS A 118 79.29 30.58 -13.45
N ARG A 119 79.66 30.97 -12.20
CA ARG A 119 78.93 31.94 -11.41
C ARG A 119 77.45 31.53 -11.14
N HIS A 120 77.23 30.26 -11.14
CA HIS A 120 75.91 29.67 -11.01
C HIS A 120 75.87 28.81 -9.77
N LEU A 121 74.95 29.19 -8.80
CA LEU A 121 74.77 28.49 -7.58
C LEU A 121 73.51 27.64 -7.68
N GLN A 122 73.74 26.33 -7.75
CA GLN A 122 72.67 25.31 -7.83
C GLN A 122 72.44 24.73 -6.44
N LEU A 123 71.25 24.85 -5.87
CA LEU A 123 70.95 24.49 -4.47
C LEU A 123 70.16 23.18 -4.41
N ASP A 124 70.56 22.31 -3.50
CA ASP A 124 69.78 21.11 -3.06
C ASP A 124 69.46 21.29 -1.58
N VAL A 125 68.21 21.51 -1.26
CA VAL A 125 67.76 21.85 0.09
C VAL A 125 67.05 20.65 0.68
N THR A 126 67.46 20.22 1.88
CA THR A 126 66.79 19.16 2.66
C THR A 126 66.18 19.73 3.93
N LEU A 127 64.86 19.62 4.07
CA LEU A 127 64.10 19.94 5.26
C LEU A 127 64.05 18.70 6.13
N VAL A 128 64.62 18.79 7.35
CA VAL A 128 64.66 17.65 8.29
C VAL A 128 63.57 17.81 9.34
N ASN A 129 62.72 16.81 9.45
CA ASN A 129 61.56 16.84 10.35
C ASN A 129 60.72 18.14 10.24
N PRO A 130 60.30 18.55 9.04
CA PRO A 130 59.43 19.69 8.94
C PRO A 130 58.05 19.35 9.52
N ASP A 131 57.48 20.28 10.33
CA ASP A 131 56.11 20.22 10.85
C ASP A 131 55.32 21.36 10.22
N ILE A 132 54.43 21.00 9.28
CA ILE A 132 53.75 21.96 8.40
C ILE A 132 52.25 21.91 8.70
N TYR A 133 51.67 23.08 8.95
CA TYR A 133 50.23 23.25 9.16
C TYR A 133 49.70 24.24 8.13
N ILE A 134 48.68 23.79 7.42
CA ILE A 134 48.02 24.54 6.32
C ILE A 134 46.50 24.51 6.55
N GLU A 135 45.91 25.69 6.54
CA GLU A 135 44.46 25.86 6.71
C GLU A 135 43.83 26.47 5.45
N GLN A 136 42.67 25.94 5.05
CA GLN A 136 41.96 26.45 3.91
C GLN A 136 41.28 27.79 4.22
N ASP A 137 41.44 28.78 3.39
CA ASP A 137 40.85 30.11 3.61
C ASP A 137 39.33 30.13 3.33
N ASN A 138 38.70 31.27 3.61
CA ASN A 138 37.27 31.49 3.39
C ASN A 138 36.82 31.34 1.94
N GLN A 139 37.73 31.36 0.98
CA GLN A 139 37.45 31.17 -0.43
C GLN A 139 37.76 29.74 -0.93
N GLY A 140 38.12 28.87 0.00
CA GLY A 140 38.48 27.48 -0.31
C GLY A 140 39.89 27.31 -0.87
N ARG A 141 40.78 28.26 -0.67
CA ARG A 141 42.16 28.22 -1.10
C ARG A 141 43.06 27.72 0.02
N TRP A 142 43.97 26.81 -0.28
CA TRP A 142 44.93 26.26 0.68
C TRP A 142 46.16 27.12 0.97
N LEU A 143 46.46 28.09 0.08
CA LEU A 143 47.55 29.06 0.30
C LEU A 143 47.20 30.40 -0.31
N THR A 144 47.45 31.45 0.46
CA THR A 144 47.18 32.82 0.07
C THR A 144 48.45 33.60 -0.28
N THR A 145 49.61 33.00 -0.01
CA THR A 145 50.93 33.63 -0.19
C THR A 145 51.28 33.78 -1.68
N THR A 146 51.51 34.97 -2.18
CA THR A 146 52.02 35.25 -3.53
C THR A 146 53.55 35.28 -3.47
N ILE A 147 54.18 34.41 -4.27
CA ILE A 147 55.63 34.41 -4.40
C ILE A 147 56.00 35.48 -5.42
N ALA A 148 56.68 36.53 -4.99
CA ALA A 148 57.21 37.55 -5.88
C ALA A 148 58.50 37.05 -6.55
N PRO A 149 58.65 37.17 -7.90
CA PRO A 149 59.93 36.86 -8.54
C PRO A 149 61.05 37.76 -8.01
N ALA A 150 62.20 37.19 -7.76
CA ALA A 150 63.36 37.96 -7.35
C ALA A 150 63.75 39.02 -8.40
N THR A 151 63.46 40.29 -8.10
CA THR A 151 63.80 41.40 -8.96
C THR A 151 65.12 41.98 -8.52
N GLY A 152 66.24 41.59 -9.17
CA GLY A 152 67.59 42.16 -8.94
C GLY A 152 68.61 41.60 -9.97
N LYS A 153 69.50 42.48 -10.45
CA LYS A 153 70.70 42.07 -11.20
C LYS A 153 71.64 41.44 -10.21
N ALA A 154 71.52 40.19 -9.88
CA ALA A 154 72.45 39.47 -9.03
C ALA A 154 73.70 39.10 -9.81
N LEU A 155 74.89 39.32 -9.19
CA LEU A 155 76.21 38.96 -9.74
C LEU A 155 76.43 37.44 -9.81
N ILE A 156 75.62 36.65 -9.11
CA ILE A 156 75.63 35.21 -9.09
C ILE A 156 74.21 34.76 -9.36
N LYS A 157 74.05 33.94 -10.42
CA LYS A 157 72.76 33.32 -10.68
C LYS A 157 72.52 32.14 -9.73
N THR A 158 71.43 32.15 -9.00
CA THR A 158 71.12 31.13 -8.00
C THR A 158 69.79 30.44 -8.42
N ASP A 159 69.87 29.14 -8.58
CA ASP A 159 68.69 28.33 -8.90
C ASP A 159 68.48 27.21 -7.84
N LEU A 160 67.27 27.01 -7.38
CA LEU A 160 66.92 25.80 -6.62
C LEU A 160 66.71 24.65 -7.60
N ASP A 161 67.52 23.63 -7.43
CA ASP A 161 67.40 22.43 -8.24
C ASP A 161 66.44 21.41 -7.57
N LYS A 162 66.64 21.21 -6.28
CA LYS A 162 65.96 20.19 -5.53
C LYS A 162 65.63 20.54 -4.10
N LEU A 163 64.38 20.27 -3.72
CA LEU A 163 63.91 20.32 -2.34
C LEU A 163 63.59 18.90 -1.88
N ARG A 164 64.15 18.49 -0.76
CA ARG A 164 63.90 17.20 -0.13
C ARG A 164 63.19 17.37 1.18
N PHE A 165 62.20 16.49 1.40
CA PHE A 165 61.51 16.35 2.68
C PHE A 165 61.97 15.03 3.34
N SER A 166 62.39 15.12 4.59
CA SER A 166 62.87 13.98 5.37
C SER A 166 62.07 13.90 6.67
N ASN A 167 61.23 12.85 6.80
CA ASN A 167 60.43 12.53 7.97
C ASN A 167 59.57 13.72 8.47
N GLY A 168 58.88 14.40 7.57
CA GLY A 168 58.02 15.55 7.86
C GLY A 168 56.62 15.13 8.36
N ASN A 169 55.98 16.09 9.07
CA ASN A 169 54.54 16.04 9.36
C ASN A 169 53.83 17.14 8.56
N LEU A 170 52.66 16.83 8.06
CA LEU A 170 51.81 17.79 7.37
C LEU A 170 50.37 17.67 7.92
N VAL A 171 49.84 18.80 8.41
CA VAL A 171 48.44 18.88 8.84
C VAL A 171 47.68 19.81 7.89
N LEU A 172 46.64 19.28 7.27
CA LEU A 172 45.74 19.98 6.38
C LEU A 172 44.41 20.19 7.08
N VAL A 173 43.98 21.44 7.23
CA VAL A 173 42.67 21.78 7.87
C VAL A 173 41.72 22.31 6.79
N PRO A 174 40.79 21.51 6.33
CA PRO A 174 39.77 21.94 5.36
C PRO A 174 38.78 22.88 6.02
N LYS A 175 38.26 23.84 5.28
CA LYS A 175 37.21 24.71 5.75
C LYS A 175 35.87 23.93 5.78
N VAL A 176 35.08 24.15 6.86
CA VAL A 176 33.68 23.65 6.96
C VAL A 176 32.84 24.32 5.87
N ARG A 177 32.17 23.52 5.06
CA ARG A 177 31.31 24.00 3.98
C ARG A 177 29.93 24.38 4.54
N GLU A 178 29.44 25.56 4.20
CA GLU A 178 28.09 25.98 4.55
C GLU A 178 27.06 25.02 3.95
N GLY A 179 26.19 24.47 4.78
CA GLY A 179 25.13 23.53 4.36
C GLY A 179 25.45 22.04 4.51
N ASP A 180 26.69 21.68 4.92
CA ASP A 180 26.99 20.27 5.26
C ASP A 180 26.39 19.93 6.63
N LYS A 181 25.46 18.96 6.63
CA LYS A 181 24.86 18.43 7.86
C LYS A 181 25.85 17.60 8.70
N ASN A 182 26.94 17.17 8.10
CA ASN A 182 28.04 16.46 8.76
C ASN A 182 29.29 17.31 8.66
N PRO A 183 29.83 17.79 9.78
CA PRO A 183 31.09 18.54 9.76
C PRO A 183 32.19 17.63 9.18
N VAL A 184 32.91 18.14 8.20
CA VAL A 184 34.13 17.52 7.67
C VAL A 184 35.10 17.31 8.85
N PRO A 185 35.86 16.18 8.89
CA PRO A 185 36.90 16.00 9.91
C PRO A 185 37.76 17.26 10.06
N GLY A 186 37.98 17.67 11.28
CA GLY A 186 38.64 18.97 11.59
C GLY A 186 40.03 19.13 11.02
N SER A 187 40.73 18.04 10.68
CA SER A 187 42.04 18.06 10.02
C SER A 187 42.42 16.69 9.48
N VAL A 188 43.23 16.66 8.43
CA VAL A 188 43.86 15.44 7.90
C VAL A 188 45.37 15.58 8.12
N GLY A 189 45.92 14.73 8.98
CA GLY A 189 47.33 14.69 9.28
C GLY A 189 48.09 13.64 8.49
N PHE A 190 49.27 13.99 8.00
CA PHE A 190 50.20 13.06 7.36
C PHE A 190 51.49 13.05 8.17
N ALA A 191 51.97 11.90 8.54
CA ALA A 191 53.28 11.68 9.19
C ALA A 191 54.28 11.04 8.23
N GLN A 192 55.53 11.10 8.59
CA GLN A 192 56.61 10.48 7.79
C GLN A 192 56.61 10.92 6.34
N VAL A 193 56.31 12.21 6.08
CA VAL A 193 56.35 12.77 4.73
C VAL A 193 57.80 12.82 4.27
N ASN A 194 58.08 12.03 3.25
CA ASN A 194 59.42 11.94 2.61
C ASN A 194 59.28 12.14 1.13
N GLY A 195 60.29 12.73 0.49
CA GLY A 195 60.29 12.85 -0.97
C GLY A 195 61.05 14.05 -1.48
N THR A 196 60.76 14.39 -2.74
CA THR A 196 61.48 15.44 -3.46
C THR A 196 60.57 16.30 -4.31
N ALA A 197 60.90 17.62 -4.36
CA ALA A 197 60.39 18.51 -5.39
C ALA A 197 61.57 19.03 -6.21
N GLN A 198 61.68 18.66 -7.48
CA GLN A 198 62.71 19.09 -8.40
C GLN A 198 62.16 20.18 -9.30
N ILE A 199 62.90 21.31 -9.31
CA ILE A 199 62.52 22.49 -10.10
C ILE A 199 63.27 22.45 -11.42
N LEU A 200 62.53 22.50 -12.54
CA LEU A 200 63.09 22.55 -13.90
C LEU A 200 62.88 23.93 -14.49
N PRO A 201 63.86 24.85 -14.34
CA PRO A 201 63.71 26.28 -14.69
C PRO A 201 63.38 26.48 -16.17
N LYS A 202 63.97 25.68 -17.07
CA LYS A 202 63.76 25.78 -18.52
C LYS A 202 62.33 25.62 -18.96
N ASN A 203 61.56 24.79 -18.26
CA ASN A 203 60.19 24.42 -18.60
C ASN A 203 59.20 25.02 -17.62
N ASN A 204 59.62 25.71 -16.59
CA ASN A 204 58.80 26.21 -15.48
C ASN A 204 57.91 25.07 -14.91
N VAL A 205 58.52 23.90 -14.68
CA VAL A 205 57.87 22.67 -14.15
C VAL A 205 58.55 22.28 -12.86
N ILE A 206 57.73 21.85 -11.88
CA ILE A 206 58.23 21.23 -10.64
C ILE A 206 57.80 19.77 -10.67
N LYS A 207 58.74 18.88 -10.63
CA LYS A 207 58.48 17.44 -10.48
C LYS A 207 58.38 17.11 -9.00
N LEU A 208 57.25 16.50 -8.61
CA LEU A 208 57.00 16.06 -7.25
C LEU A 208 57.07 14.52 -7.17
N ASP A 209 57.68 14.04 -6.10
CA ASP A 209 57.72 12.63 -5.73
C ASP A 209 57.69 12.55 -4.21
N LEU A 210 56.50 12.29 -3.64
CA LEU A 210 56.25 12.38 -2.22
C LEU A 210 55.56 11.10 -1.71
N LEU A 211 55.99 10.65 -0.54
CA LEU A 211 55.42 9.56 0.22
C LEU A 211 54.98 10.07 1.58
N GLY A 212 53.86 9.58 2.08
CA GLY A 212 53.35 9.97 3.41
C GLY A 212 52.42 8.92 4.00
N LYS A 213 52.25 9.00 5.31
CA LYS A 213 51.32 8.14 6.03
C LYS A 213 50.22 8.99 6.69
N PRO A 214 48.98 8.88 6.27
CA PRO A 214 47.87 9.53 6.95
C PRO A 214 47.76 9.07 8.42
N ALA A 215 47.37 9.97 9.30
CA ALA A 215 47.17 9.66 10.74
C ALA A 215 46.08 8.60 10.97
N THR A 216 45.14 8.48 10.04
CA THR A 216 44.04 7.50 10.03
C THR A 216 44.48 6.09 9.52
N GLY A 217 45.74 5.97 9.12
CA GLY A 217 46.37 4.75 8.60
C GLY A 217 46.37 4.66 7.07
N GLY A 218 47.16 3.72 6.57
CA GLY A 218 47.41 3.54 5.15
C GLY A 218 48.66 4.31 4.67
N ASP A 219 48.90 4.23 3.36
CA ASP A 219 50.05 4.88 2.71
C ASP A 219 49.57 5.67 1.48
N ILE A 220 50.18 6.78 1.22
CA ILE A 220 49.95 7.61 0.05
C ILE A 220 51.26 7.93 -0.64
N ALA A 221 51.31 7.78 -1.98
CA ALA A 221 52.37 8.22 -2.81
C ALA A 221 51.84 9.17 -3.87
N ILE A 222 52.54 10.28 -4.09
CA ILE A 222 52.16 11.30 -5.07
C ILE A 222 53.38 11.64 -5.94
N ALA A 223 53.22 11.41 -7.25
CA ALA A 223 54.24 11.76 -8.22
C ALA A 223 53.61 12.53 -9.38
N GLY A 224 54.32 13.55 -9.90
CA GLY A 224 53.76 14.30 -11.03
C GLY A 224 54.46 15.60 -11.33
N ASP A 225 53.93 16.27 -12.33
CA ASP A 225 54.43 17.54 -12.82
C ASP A 225 53.50 18.68 -12.45
N LEU A 226 54.00 19.68 -11.77
CA LEU A 226 53.30 20.93 -11.43
C LEU A 226 53.83 22.07 -12.26
N ILE A 227 52.99 22.83 -12.90
CA ILE A 227 53.30 24.01 -13.67
C ILE A 227 52.82 25.22 -12.89
N PRO A 228 53.71 25.97 -12.17
CA PRO A 228 53.37 27.13 -11.40
C PRO A 228 53.12 28.34 -12.34
N GLN A 229 51.90 28.57 -12.73
CA GLN A 229 51.45 29.75 -13.47
C GLN A 229 50.43 30.51 -12.62
N LYS A 230 49.94 31.67 -13.15
CA LYS A 230 48.84 32.41 -12.47
C LYS A 230 47.62 31.51 -12.19
N ILE A 231 47.41 30.49 -12.97
CA ILE A 231 46.39 29.47 -12.80
C ILE A 231 47.08 28.10 -12.83
N LEU A 232 46.93 27.37 -11.74
CA LEU A 232 47.60 26.09 -11.54
C LEU A 232 47.28 25.07 -12.63
N ALA A 233 48.27 24.42 -13.20
CA ALA A 233 48.14 23.29 -14.10
C ALA A 233 49.08 22.16 -13.64
N GLY A 234 48.73 20.91 -13.93
CA GLY A 234 49.57 19.79 -13.53
C GLY A 234 48.98 18.42 -13.95
N ASP A 235 49.84 17.43 -13.81
CA ASP A 235 49.53 16.03 -14.08
C ASP A 235 50.13 15.16 -12.96
N PHE A 236 49.28 14.61 -12.09
CA PHE A 236 49.67 13.92 -10.85
C PHE A 236 49.16 12.49 -10.87
N SER A 237 50.00 11.57 -10.45
CA SER A 237 49.63 10.19 -10.13
C SER A 237 49.64 10.03 -8.62
N ILE A 238 48.52 9.56 -8.08
CA ILE A 238 48.29 9.33 -6.66
C ILE A 238 48.07 7.85 -6.46
N LYS A 239 48.93 7.21 -5.70
CA LYS A 239 48.79 5.82 -5.30
C LYS A 239 48.37 5.77 -3.84
N ALA A 240 47.23 5.14 -3.59
CA ALA A 240 46.66 4.97 -2.25
C ALA A 240 46.67 3.49 -1.86
N GLN A 241 47.07 3.19 -0.64
CA GLN A 241 47.00 1.83 -0.05
C GLN A 241 46.37 1.96 1.33
N ASN A 242 45.22 1.29 1.50
CA ASN A 242 44.42 1.31 2.75
C ASN A 242 44.12 2.73 3.26
N LEU A 243 43.95 3.68 2.35
CA LEU A 243 43.65 5.09 2.69
C LEU A 243 42.24 5.20 3.24
N SER A 244 42.04 5.98 4.32
CA SER A 244 40.70 6.28 4.82
C SER A 244 39.86 7.01 3.78
N ALA A 245 38.67 6.48 3.51
CA ALA A 245 37.74 7.12 2.58
C ALA A 245 37.29 8.51 3.05
N ALA A 246 37.16 8.72 4.36
CA ALA A 246 36.81 10.02 4.96
C ALA A 246 37.85 11.11 4.70
N ASP A 247 39.15 10.76 4.69
CA ASP A 247 40.22 11.70 4.39
C ASP A 247 40.12 12.26 2.97
N ILE A 248 39.65 11.45 2.03
CA ILE A 248 39.41 11.90 0.67
C ILE A 248 38.30 12.97 0.64
N THR A 249 37.20 12.72 1.33
CA THR A 249 36.06 13.66 1.37
C THR A 249 36.46 14.96 2.08
N ALA A 250 37.33 14.88 3.10
CA ALA A 250 37.85 16.05 3.80
C ALA A 250 38.69 16.95 2.87
N LEU A 251 39.55 16.34 2.05
CA LEU A 251 40.46 17.06 1.18
C LEU A 251 39.88 17.48 -0.14
N VAL A 252 38.87 16.71 -0.63
CA VAL A 252 38.39 16.78 -2.01
C VAL A 252 36.89 17.00 -2.06
N VAL A 253 36.39 17.96 -2.84
CA VAL A 253 34.96 18.16 -3.11
C VAL A 253 34.44 17.12 -4.06
N LEU A 254 33.77 16.12 -3.54
CA LEU A 254 33.09 15.09 -4.32
C LEU A 254 31.58 15.39 -4.44
N PRO A 255 30.88 14.88 -5.46
CA PRO A 255 29.42 14.96 -5.54
C PRO A 255 28.72 14.05 -4.51
N LEU A 256 29.47 13.30 -3.72
CA LEU A 256 29.05 12.42 -2.64
C LEU A 256 30.08 12.47 -1.50
N ASN A 257 29.69 12.12 -0.28
CA ASN A 257 30.61 12.06 0.85
C ASN A 257 30.97 10.61 1.16
N LEU A 258 32.27 10.35 1.34
CA LEU A 258 32.79 9.08 1.84
C LEU A 258 32.95 9.23 3.36
N GLU A 259 32.19 8.48 4.16
CA GLU A 259 32.18 8.67 5.62
C GLU A 259 33.10 7.69 6.34
N THR A 260 33.14 6.45 5.90
CA THR A 260 33.94 5.38 6.52
C THR A 260 34.49 4.44 5.46
N GLY A 261 35.35 3.51 5.87
CA GLY A 261 35.91 2.49 4.99
C GLY A 261 37.27 2.87 4.44
N LYS A 262 37.82 2.01 3.57
CA LYS A 262 39.16 2.16 3.00
C LYS A 262 39.13 2.11 1.49
N VAL A 263 40.11 2.75 0.86
CA VAL A 263 40.29 2.71 -0.59
C VAL A 263 41.73 2.35 -0.95
N ASN A 264 41.87 1.63 -2.03
CA ASN A 264 43.14 1.24 -2.63
C ASN A 264 43.11 1.56 -4.13
N GLY A 265 44.21 2.04 -4.70
CA GLY A 265 44.27 2.25 -6.13
C GLY A 265 45.30 3.27 -6.60
N ASN A 266 45.23 3.57 -7.87
CA ASN A 266 46.12 4.52 -8.52
C ASN A 266 45.30 5.43 -9.43
N VAL A 267 45.28 6.72 -9.11
CA VAL A 267 44.52 7.73 -9.85
C VAL A 267 45.44 8.80 -10.38
N ARG A 268 45.39 9.05 -11.68
CA ARG A 268 46.06 10.14 -12.34
C ARG A 268 45.07 11.30 -12.52
N ILE A 269 45.46 12.48 -12.09
CA ILE A 269 44.68 13.72 -12.11
C ILE A 269 45.35 14.71 -13.07
N LYS A 270 44.61 15.08 -14.12
CA LYS A 270 45.09 16.14 -15.06
C LYS A 270 44.32 17.42 -14.82
N VAL A 271 45.01 18.46 -14.50
CA VAL A 271 44.46 19.82 -14.30
C VAL A 271 44.88 20.73 -15.40
N ARG A 272 43.94 21.44 -15.99
CA ARG A 272 44.14 22.47 -16.99
C ARG A 272 43.47 23.77 -16.54
N PRO A 273 44.07 24.95 -16.87
CA PRO A 273 43.41 26.22 -16.57
C PRO A 273 41.99 26.29 -17.14
N HIS A 274 41.02 26.75 -16.32
CA HIS A 274 39.61 26.94 -16.70
C HIS A 274 38.87 25.67 -17.15
N GLN A 275 39.43 24.48 -16.88
CA GLN A 275 38.81 23.22 -17.22
C GLN A 275 38.55 22.40 -15.97
N LYS A 276 37.53 21.52 -16.04
CA LYS A 276 37.32 20.52 -15.01
C LYS A 276 38.49 19.55 -15.01
N PRO A 277 38.91 19.08 -13.84
CA PRO A 277 39.93 18.05 -13.73
C PRO A 277 39.50 16.75 -14.37
N LEU A 278 40.39 16.15 -15.07
CA LEU A 278 40.22 14.81 -15.65
C LEU A 278 40.90 13.78 -14.78
N LEU A 279 40.17 12.72 -14.45
CA LEU A 279 40.63 11.61 -13.62
C LEU A 279 40.87 10.39 -14.51
N TYR A 280 41.93 9.64 -14.26
CA TYR A 280 42.22 8.37 -14.95
C TYR A 280 42.76 7.36 -13.94
N GLY A 281 42.47 6.06 -14.14
CA GLY A 281 42.96 5.01 -13.27
C GLY A 281 41.85 4.33 -12.47
N ASP A 282 42.22 3.62 -11.42
CA ASP A 282 41.32 2.72 -10.72
C ASP A 282 41.37 2.89 -9.22
N LEU A 283 40.23 2.71 -8.58
CA LEU A 283 40.08 2.63 -7.12
C LEU A 283 39.26 1.39 -6.74
N THR A 284 39.74 0.67 -5.75
CA THR A 284 38.97 -0.40 -5.07
C THR A 284 38.41 0.14 -3.77
N LEU A 285 37.14 -0.05 -3.55
CA LEU A 285 36.42 0.27 -2.32
C LEU A 285 36.43 -0.94 -1.39
N ASP A 286 36.69 -0.71 -0.10
CA ASP A 286 36.63 -1.73 0.94
C ASP A 286 35.80 -1.20 2.11
N ALA A 287 34.59 -1.76 2.25
CA ALA A 287 33.64 -1.43 3.31
C ALA A 287 33.32 0.07 3.41
N VAL A 288 33.26 0.79 2.28
CA VAL A 288 33.03 2.24 2.25
C VAL A 288 31.57 2.58 2.48
N THR A 289 31.31 3.53 3.37
CA THR A 289 29.98 4.16 3.53
C THR A 289 29.91 5.41 2.67
N LEU A 290 28.95 5.44 1.75
CA LEU A 290 28.70 6.53 0.83
C LEU A 290 27.45 7.31 1.27
N ASN A 291 27.57 8.61 1.42
CA ASN A 291 26.46 9.52 1.63
C ASN A 291 26.24 10.34 0.36
N ILE A 292 25.18 10.03 -0.37
CA ILE A 292 24.81 10.77 -1.57
C ILE A 292 23.78 11.83 -1.20
N PRO A 293 24.06 13.12 -1.39
CA PRO A 293 23.12 14.19 -1.07
C PRO A 293 21.75 13.96 -1.74
N LYS A 294 20.68 14.18 -0.98
CA LYS A 294 19.26 13.95 -1.38
C LYS A 294 18.80 12.48 -1.39
N LEU A 295 19.68 11.51 -1.22
CA LEU A 295 19.21 10.15 -0.93
C LEU A 295 18.85 10.04 0.57
N PRO A 296 17.70 9.45 0.91
CA PRO A 296 17.25 9.34 2.29
C PRO A 296 18.01 8.32 3.15
N GLN A 297 18.80 7.44 2.52
CA GLN A 297 19.58 6.40 3.19
C GLN A 297 21.02 6.40 2.70
N LEU A 298 21.93 5.97 3.57
CA LEU A 298 23.32 5.73 3.24
C LEU A 298 23.48 4.45 2.43
N LEU A 299 24.53 4.42 1.61
CA LEU A 299 25.04 3.19 0.98
C LEU A 299 26.17 2.66 1.85
N ASN A 300 25.88 1.62 2.62
CA ASN A 300 26.79 1.05 3.60
C ASN A 300 27.55 -0.15 3.05
N ASN A 301 28.77 -0.34 3.56
CA ASN A 301 29.62 -1.48 3.25
C ASN A 301 29.82 -1.67 1.73
N SER A 302 30.09 -0.57 1.04
CA SER A 302 30.33 -0.60 -0.41
C SER A 302 31.68 -1.21 -0.73
N GLN A 303 31.68 -2.25 -1.59
CA GLN A 303 32.85 -2.97 -2.07
C GLN A 303 32.80 -3.07 -3.59
N GLY A 304 33.95 -3.00 -4.26
CA GLY A 304 34.04 -3.16 -5.71
C GLY A 304 35.05 -2.22 -6.35
N HIS A 305 35.00 -2.11 -7.65
CA HIS A 305 35.99 -1.39 -8.47
C HIS A 305 35.37 -0.14 -9.12
N LEU A 306 36.10 0.96 -9.04
CA LEU A 306 35.82 2.19 -9.78
C LEU A 306 36.94 2.44 -10.78
N SER A 307 36.60 2.65 -12.04
CA SER A 307 37.53 3.11 -13.06
C SER A 307 37.19 4.53 -13.51
N PHE A 308 38.20 5.38 -13.59
CA PHE A 308 38.08 6.79 -14.00
C PHE A 308 38.56 6.95 -15.44
N ASP A 309 37.76 7.60 -16.27
CA ASP A 309 38.11 7.99 -17.64
C ASP A 309 37.62 9.41 -17.92
N GLY A 310 38.49 10.36 -17.63
CA GLY A 310 38.19 11.80 -17.77
C GLY A 310 37.14 12.28 -16.78
N LEU A 311 35.95 12.55 -17.26
CA LEU A 311 34.80 12.99 -16.46
C LEU A 311 33.85 11.84 -16.07
N ALA A 312 34.11 10.67 -16.62
CA ALA A 312 33.31 9.49 -16.39
C ALA A 312 33.91 8.60 -15.29
N ILE A 313 33.04 8.06 -14.46
CA ILE A 313 33.33 7.03 -13.42
C ILE A 313 32.59 5.79 -13.81
N LYS A 314 33.30 4.73 -14.12
CA LYS A 314 32.75 3.40 -14.36
C LYS A 314 32.73 2.65 -13.04
N LEU A 315 31.57 2.12 -12.70
CA LEU A 315 31.35 1.24 -11.56
C LEU A 315 31.37 -0.21 -12.07
N ASP A 316 32.23 -1.02 -11.48
CA ASP A 316 32.30 -2.44 -11.81
C ASP A 316 31.95 -3.27 -10.58
N GLN A 317 30.76 -3.87 -10.62
CA GLN A 317 30.22 -4.76 -9.58
C GLN A 317 30.32 -4.17 -8.15
N ILE A 318 29.88 -2.93 -7.97
CA ILE A 318 29.83 -2.35 -6.63
C ILE A 318 28.71 -3.01 -5.84
N VAL A 319 29.09 -3.81 -4.86
CA VAL A 319 28.18 -4.44 -3.88
C VAL A 319 28.03 -3.49 -2.70
N THR A 320 26.79 -3.15 -2.36
CA THR A 320 26.49 -2.20 -1.28
C THR A 320 25.13 -2.47 -0.66
N ASN A 321 24.86 -1.88 0.49
CA ASN A 321 23.54 -1.90 1.14
C ASN A 321 22.94 -0.50 1.16
N TYR A 322 21.85 -0.30 0.46
CA TYR A 322 21.02 0.90 0.58
C TYR A 322 20.06 0.75 1.76
N GLY A 323 20.41 1.27 2.92
CA GLY A 323 19.76 0.92 4.18
C GLY A 323 19.83 -0.58 4.44
N GLN A 324 18.68 -1.28 4.39
CA GLN A 324 18.58 -2.74 4.53
C GLN A 324 18.47 -3.49 3.20
N ILE A 325 18.59 -2.81 2.06
CA ILE A 325 18.44 -3.40 0.72
C ILE A 325 19.83 -3.68 0.15
N PRO A 326 20.26 -4.95 0.01
CA PRO A 326 21.51 -5.29 -0.66
C PRO A 326 21.36 -5.06 -2.18
N VAL A 327 22.28 -4.31 -2.77
CA VAL A 327 22.25 -3.99 -4.19
C VAL A 327 23.64 -4.12 -4.81
N THR A 328 23.73 -4.71 -5.98
CA THR A 328 24.94 -4.70 -6.82
C THR A 328 24.73 -3.74 -7.95
N VAL A 329 25.66 -2.79 -8.13
CA VAL A 329 25.55 -1.70 -9.13
C VAL A 329 26.68 -1.78 -10.13
N THR A 330 26.36 -1.63 -11.41
CA THR A 330 27.32 -1.52 -12.51
C THR A 330 26.91 -0.39 -13.44
N GLY A 331 27.86 0.18 -14.20
CA GLY A 331 27.58 1.17 -15.21
C GLY A 331 28.47 2.40 -15.13
N ILE A 332 28.00 3.53 -15.64
CA ILE A 332 28.79 4.75 -15.80
C ILE A 332 28.05 5.92 -15.18
N ILE A 333 28.77 6.74 -14.44
CA ILE A 333 28.38 8.09 -13.99
C ILE A 333 29.27 9.08 -14.75
N ASP A 334 28.67 9.92 -15.58
CA ASP A 334 29.39 10.97 -16.30
C ASP A 334 28.90 12.34 -15.84
N GLN A 335 29.80 13.25 -15.58
CA GLN A 335 29.44 14.58 -15.08
C GLN A 335 28.62 15.42 -16.07
N GLN A 336 28.66 15.09 -17.37
CA GLN A 336 27.91 15.78 -18.43
C GLN A 336 26.67 14.97 -18.87
N ALA A 337 26.90 13.70 -19.22
CA ALA A 337 25.84 12.81 -19.73
C ALA A 337 24.90 12.34 -18.60
N GLY A 338 25.39 12.26 -17.35
CA GLY A 338 24.61 11.84 -16.19
C GLY A 338 24.79 10.36 -15.86
N PHE A 339 23.71 9.71 -15.40
CA PHE A 339 23.69 8.33 -14.97
C PHE A 339 23.35 7.37 -16.14
N ASN A 340 24.09 6.29 -16.21
CA ASN A 340 23.74 5.08 -16.95
C ASN A 340 24.17 3.87 -16.10
N LEU A 341 23.37 3.59 -15.07
CA LEU A 341 23.65 2.54 -14.09
C LEU A 341 22.60 1.43 -14.17
N LYS A 342 23.06 0.21 -13.98
CA LYS A 342 22.23 -0.97 -13.75
C LYS A 342 22.47 -1.46 -12.33
N GLY A 343 21.40 -1.81 -11.64
CA GLY A 343 21.43 -2.35 -10.30
C GLY A 343 20.70 -3.69 -10.22
N ARG A 344 21.15 -4.58 -9.35
CA ARG A 344 20.47 -5.82 -9.06
C ARG A 344 20.33 -6.02 -7.55
N VAL A 345 19.10 -6.26 -7.13
CA VAL A 345 18.75 -6.70 -5.78
C VAL A 345 18.41 -8.19 -5.89
N ASN A 346 19.26 -9.07 -5.38
CA ASN A 346 19.06 -10.52 -5.52
C ASN A 346 18.00 -11.05 -4.57
N ALA A 347 17.96 -10.57 -3.34
CA ALA A 347 16.95 -10.95 -2.35
C ALA A 347 16.83 -9.87 -1.27
N VAL A 348 15.63 -9.43 -1.01
CA VAL A 348 15.30 -8.54 0.10
C VAL A 348 13.92 -8.88 0.65
N SER A 349 13.73 -8.86 1.98
CA SER A 349 12.39 -8.98 2.54
C SER A 349 11.57 -7.73 2.20
N LEU A 350 10.30 -7.90 1.85
CA LEU A 350 9.41 -6.76 1.57
C LEU A 350 9.30 -5.82 2.78
N ALA A 351 9.37 -6.34 4.00
CA ALA A 351 9.41 -5.53 5.21
C ALA A 351 10.64 -4.63 5.28
N ASN A 352 11.85 -5.17 5.00
CA ASN A 352 13.08 -4.40 4.97
C ASN A 352 13.05 -3.34 3.85
N ALA A 353 12.49 -3.69 2.69
CA ALA A 353 12.31 -2.74 1.59
C ALA A 353 11.36 -1.59 1.98
N GLN A 354 10.21 -1.89 2.56
CA GLN A 354 9.27 -0.87 3.05
C GLN A 354 9.90 0.06 4.10
N ASN A 355 10.61 -0.51 5.08
CA ASN A 355 11.29 0.26 6.14
C ASN A 355 12.36 1.17 5.56
N THR A 356 13.18 0.66 4.63
CA THR A 356 14.24 1.44 3.98
C THR A 356 13.67 2.57 3.13
N LEU A 357 12.63 2.30 2.35
CA LEU A 357 11.99 3.27 1.47
C LEU A 357 11.00 4.18 2.21
N LYS A 358 10.71 3.89 3.49
CA LYS A 358 9.72 4.60 4.33
C LYS A 358 8.32 4.64 3.69
N VAL A 359 7.95 3.55 2.98
CA VAL A 359 6.64 3.40 2.34
C VAL A 359 5.75 2.59 3.26
N LYS A 360 4.64 3.19 3.72
CA LYS A 360 3.58 2.47 4.44
C LYS A 360 2.47 2.11 3.45
N LEU A 361 2.19 0.82 3.33
CA LEU A 361 1.05 0.33 2.56
C LEU A 361 -0.17 0.16 3.48
N PRO A 362 -1.40 0.30 2.97
CA PRO A 362 -2.62 0.12 3.77
C PRO A 362 -2.90 -1.33 4.17
N VAL A 363 -2.15 -2.27 3.59
CA VAL A 363 -2.25 -3.70 3.88
C VAL A 363 -0.89 -4.28 4.24
N ALA A 364 -0.88 -5.32 5.07
CA ALA A 364 0.34 -6.04 5.42
C ALA A 364 0.89 -6.80 4.21
N VAL A 365 2.20 -6.69 3.97
CA VAL A 365 2.89 -7.41 2.87
C VAL A 365 4.06 -8.19 3.45
N LYS A 366 4.15 -9.46 3.12
CA LYS A 366 5.26 -10.34 3.52
C LYS A 366 5.79 -11.09 2.31
N GLY A 367 7.09 -11.39 2.30
CA GLY A 367 7.73 -12.13 1.23
C GLY A 367 9.15 -11.67 0.99
N ILE A 368 9.81 -12.31 0.04
CA ILE A 368 11.17 -11.98 -0.40
C ILE A 368 11.10 -11.62 -1.87
N ALA A 369 11.63 -10.45 -2.22
CA ALA A 369 11.63 -9.92 -3.58
C ALA A 369 13.06 -9.80 -4.12
N GLN A 370 13.18 -9.81 -5.44
CA GLN A 370 14.34 -9.41 -6.23
C GLN A 370 13.95 -8.27 -7.17
N ALA A 371 14.93 -7.49 -7.59
CA ALA A 371 14.69 -6.42 -8.56
C ALA A 371 15.89 -6.21 -9.48
N ASP A 372 15.62 -5.95 -10.76
CA ASP A 372 16.56 -5.38 -11.70
C ASP A 372 16.25 -3.90 -11.86
N LEU A 373 17.24 -3.06 -11.65
CA LEU A 373 17.14 -1.61 -11.58
C LEU A 373 17.91 -0.95 -12.72
N GLN A 374 17.46 0.18 -13.18
CA GLN A 374 18.16 1.03 -14.13
C GLN A 374 18.01 2.48 -13.71
N LEU A 375 19.13 3.19 -13.54
CA LEU A 375 19.15 4.62 -13.25
C LEU A 375 19.74 5.35 -14.44
N LEU A 376 18.93 6.20 -15.06
CA LEU A 376 19.28 6.96 -16.26
C LEU A 376 19.07 8.47 -16.08
N GLY A 377 19.69 9.24 -16.95
CA GLY A 377 19.44 10.68 -17.08
C GLY A 377 20.44 11.58 -16.38
N LYS A 378 20.21 12.89 -16.43
CA LYS A 378 21.10 13.89 -15.86
C LYS A 378 21.20 13.77 -14.35
N ILE A 379 22.35 14.11 -13.76
CA ILE A 379 22.62 14.01 -12.31
C ILE A 379 21.57 14.73 -11.46
N ASN A 380 21.06 15.85 -11.94
CA ASN A 380 20.03 16.63 -11.20
C ASN A 380 18.58 16.17 -11.44
N GLN A 381 18.35 15.30 -12.44
CA GLN A 381 17.03 14.80 -12.83
C GLN A 381 17.09 13.31 -13.20
N PRO A 382 17.53 12.43 -12.29
CA PRO A 382 17.60 11.01 -12.58
C PRO A 382 16.21 10.38 -12.64
N VAL A 383 16.10 9.35 -13.46
CA VAL A 383 14.94 8.45 -13.53
C VAL A 383 15.41 7.06 -13.14
N LEU A 384 14.82 6.52 -12.08
CA LEU A 384 15.04 5.14 -11.64
C LEU A 384 13.87 4.28 -12.10
N SER A 385 14.15 3.29 -12.91
CA SER A 385 13.17 2.29 -13.34
C SER A 385 13.63 0.88 -13.01
N GLY A 386 12.72 -0.07 -13.04
CA GLY A 386 13.08 -1.46 -12.81
C GLY A 386 11.92 -2.44 -12.87
N ASN A 387 12.29 -3.72 -12.79
CA ASN A 387 11.36 -4.83 -12.68
C ASN A 387 11.53 -5.46 -11.30
N LEU A 388 10.42 -5.67 -10.61
CA LEU A 388 10.37 -6.34 -9.31
C LEU A 388 9.66 -7.69 -9.46
N SER A 389 10.16 -8.71 -8.80
CA SER A 389 9.45 -9.98 -8.68
C SER A 389 9.75 -10.65 -7.35
N THR A 390 8.78 -11.42 -6.83
CA THR A 390 8.98 -12.21 -5.62
C THR A 390 9.67 -13.53 -5.94
N LEU A 391 10.60 -13.96 -5.07
CA LEU A 391 11.36 -15.21 -5.22
C LEU A 391 10.58 -16.43 -4.72
N LYS A 392 9.73 -16.20 -3.72
CA LYS A 392 8.88 -17.22 -3.10
C LYS A 392 7.47 -16.66 -2.98
N THR A 393 6.56 -17.46 -2.42
CA THR A 393 5.23 -17.04 -2.05
C THR A 393 5.28 -15.72 -1.28
N ALA A 394 4.47 -14.76 -1.71
CA ALA A 394 4.28 -13.48 -1.04
C ALA A 394 2.86 -13.42 -0.47
N GLN A 395 2.74 -12.90 0.74
CA GLN A 395 1.44 -12.66 1.37
C GLN A 395 1.10 -11.18 1.28
N ILE A 396 -0.08 -10.88 0.74
CA ILE A 396 -0.64 -9.53 0.71
C ILE A 396 -1.96 -9.59 1.48
N ASP A 397 -2.03 -8.90 2.60
CA ASP A 397 -3.05 -9.05 3.62
C ASP A 397 -3.14 -10.52 4.08
N GLN A 398 -4.23 -11.22 3.86
CA GLN A 398 -4.41 -12.65 4.20
C GLN A 398 -4.24 -13.58 2.99
N ILE A 399 -4.05 -13.04 1.78
CA ILE A 399 -3.99 -13.82 0.55
C ILE A 399 -2.54 -14.12 0.18
N ASP A 400 -2.25 -15.40 -0.04
CA ASP A 400 -0.96 -15.86 -0.53
C ASP A 400 -0.91 -15.87 -2.06
N PHE A 401 0.15 -15.28 -2.61
CA PHE A 401 0.44 -15.25 -4.04
C PHE A 401 1.68 -16.09 -4.32
N GLY A 402 1.60 -17.00 -5.27
CA GLY A 402 2.72 -17.85 -5.68
C GLY A 402 3.88 -17.03 -6.26
N LYS A 403 3.57 -16.06 -7.11
CA LYS A 403 4.53 -15.11 -7.67
C LYS A 403 3.84 -13.78 -7.90
N VAL A 404 4.53 -12.71 -7.49
CA VAL A 404 4.12 -11.33 -7.77
C VAL A 404 5.22 -10.68 -8.61
N SER A 405 4.84 -9.90 -9.61
CA SER A 405 5.76 -9.12 -10.43
C SER A 405 5.17 -7.75 -10.76
N SER A 406 6.04 -6.76 -10.98
CA SER A 406 5.64 -5.43 -11.43
C SER A 406 6.81 -4.71 -12.08
N LYS A 407 6.52 -3.69 -12.88
CA LYS A 407 7.48 -2.68 -13.33
C LYS A 407 7.27 -1.41 -12.56
N PHE A 408 8.32 -0.65 -12.36
CA PHE A 408 8.19 0.66 -11.73
C PHE A 408 9.12 1.70 -12.38
N GLU A 409 8.73 2.96 -12.25
CA GLU A 409 9.51 4.11 -12.66
C GLU A 409 9.36 5.23 -11.64
N LEU A 410 10.46 5.66 -11.05
CA LEU A 410 10.53 6.80 -10.14
C LEU A 410 11.07 8.02 -10.87
N VAL A 411 10.22 9.01 -11.09
CA VAL A 411 10.57 10.32 -11.64
C VAL A 411 10.91 11.25 -10.49
N SER A 412 12.21 11.38 -10.17
CA SER A 412 12.69 12.10 -8.98
C SER A 412 12.25 13.57 -8.96
N SER A 413 12.20 14.25 -10.11
CA SER A 413 11.77 15.66 -10.22
C SER A 413 10.30 15.88 -9.82
N LYS A 414 9.46 14.85 -9.95
CA LYS A 414 8.03 14.89 -9.60
C LYS A 414 7.72 14.20 -8.28
N SER A 415 8.70 13.55 -7.67
CA SER A 415 8.51 12.64 -6.52
C SER A 415 7.41 11.61 -6.77
N LEU A 416 7.29 11.13 -8.00
CA LEU A 416 6.23 10.24 -8.44
C LEU A 416 6.82 8.86 -8.79
N LEU A 417 6.31 7.83 -8.12
CA LEU A 417 6.58 6.44 -8.44
C LEU A 417 5.39 5.86 -9.21
N ASN A 418 5.60 5.54 -10.47
CA ASN A 418 4.65 4.82 -11.31
C ASN A 418 4.91 3.32 -11.16
N ILE A 419 3.88 2.53 -10.96
CA ILE A 419 3.93 1.07 -10.90
C ILE A 419 3.01 0.53 -11.98
N THR A 420 3.56 -0.26 -12.88
CA THR A 420 2.84 -0.81 -14.03
C THR A 420 3.03 -2.32 -14.10
N ASP A 421 2.23 -2.99 -14.94
CA ASP A 421 2.31 -4.42 -15.18
C ASP A 421 2.33 -5.26 -13.88
N MET A 422 1.56 -4.79 -12.87
CA MET A 422 1.37 -5.58 -11.66
C MET A 422 0.66 -6.88 -12.01
N TYR A 423 1.25 -7.98 -11.62
CA TYR A 423 0.71 -9.31 -11.82
C TYR A 423 0.95 -10.19 -10.59
N GLY A 424 -0.07 -10.90 -10.16
CA GLY A 424 0.03 -11.87 -9.09
C GLY A 424 -0.98 -13.00 -9.29
N LYS A 425 -0.51 -14.25 -9.21
CA LYS A 425 -1.37 -15.44 -9.21
C LYS A 425 -1.55 -15.92 -7.78
N THR A 426 -2.80 -16.02 -7.30
CA THR A 426 -3.06 -16.47 -5.93
C THR A 426 -2.83 -17.98 -5.80
N THR A 427 -2.40 -18.43 -4.62
CA THR A 427 -2.25 -19.87 -4.35
C THR A 427 -3.58 -20.62 -4.30
N LEU A 428 -4.67 -19.88 -4.07
CA LEU A 428 -6.04 -20.38 -4.05
C LEU A 428 -6.62 -20.56 -5.47
N GLY A 429 -6.00 -19.97 -6.49
CA GLY A 429 -6.50 -19.88 -7.86
C GLY A 429 -6.87 -18.45 -8.23
N GLY A 430 -6.96 -18.19 -9.55
CA GLY A 430 -7.18 -16.86 -10.09
C GLY A 430 -5.93 -15.98 -10.11
N GLU A 431 -6.06 -14.82 -10.71
CA GLU A 431 -4.96 -13.86 -10.90
C GLU A 431 -5.42 -12.42 -10.65
N VAL A 432 -4.47 -11.57 -10.26
CA VAL A 432 -4.68 -10.14 -10.07
C VAL A 432 -3.69 -9.38 -10.93
N LYS A 433 -4.18 -8.40 -11.68
CA LYS A 433 -3.42 -7.47 -12.52
C LYS A 433 -3.71 -6.05 -12.08
N GLY A 434 -2.79 -5.13 -12.37
CA GLY A 434 -3.06 -3.74 -12.08
C GLY A 434 -1.92 -2.79 -12.37
N ALA A 435 -2.16 -1.55 -12.03
CA ALA A 435 -1.20 -0.45 -12.09
C ALA A 435 -1.55 0.60 -11.04
N GLY A 436 -0.60 1.47 -10.75
CA GLY A 436 -0.86 2.57 -9.83
C GLY A 436 0.27 3.55 -9.74
N THR A 437 0.06 4.57 -8.93
CA THR A 437 1.05 5.60 -8.66
C THR A 437 1.16 5.86 -7.16
N ILE A 438 2.37 6.19 -6.73
CA ILE A 438 2.66 6.66 -5.38
C ILE A 438 3.37 8.00 -5.50
N LYS A 439 2.73 9.07 -5.06
CA LYS A 439 3.37 10.37 -4.92
C LYS A 439 4.09 10.42 -3.57
N LEU A 440 5.41 10.45 -3.63
CA LEU A 440 6.27 10.41 -2.45
C LEU A 440 6.24 11.76 -1.71
N GLY A 441 6.16 11.73 -0.38
CA GLY A 441 6.12 12.91 0.48
C GLY A 441 6.19 12.50 1.95
N LYS A 442 5.96 13.44 2.87
CA LYS A 442 5.86 13.13 4.31
C LYS A 442 4.75 12.10 4.57
N VAL A 443 3.64 12.21 3.85
CA VAL A 443 2.57 11.23 3.79
C VAL A 443 2.37 10.89 2.31
N PRO A 444 2.65 9.64 1.88
CA PRO A 444 2.48 9.24 0.48
C PRO A 444 1.01 9.24 0.05
N GLU A 445 0.74 9.72 -1.17
CA GLU A 445 -0.56 9.61 -1.83
C GLU A 445 -0.56 8.39 -2.75
N LEU A 446 -1.60 7.57 -2.66
CA LEU A 446 -1.75 6.31 -3.39
C LEU A 446 -2.90 6.44 -4.39
N ASN A 447 -2.71 5.90 -5.59
CA ASN A 447 -3.75 5.73 -6.59
C ASN A 447 -3.47 4.42 -7.35
N PHE A 448 -4.27 3.37 -7.07
CA PHE A 448 -4.11 2.05 -7.67
C PHE A 448 -5.41 1.57 -8.29
N GLN A 449 -5.28 0.92 -9.44
CA GLN A 449 -6.35 0.20 -10.11
C GLN A 449 -5.93 -1.26 -10.26
N LEU A 450 -6.74 -2.16 -9.69
CA LEU A 450 -6.49 -3.60 -9.69
C LEU A 450 -7.66 -4.33 -10.32
N ARG A 451 -7.39 -5.42 -11.00
CA ARG A 451 -8.38 -6.34 -11.56
C ARG A 451 -8.04 -7.76 -11.20
N GLY A 452 -8.97 -8.43 -10.56
CA GLY A 452 -8.92 -9.86 -10.25
C GLY A 452 -9.80 -10.67 -11.20
N GLU A 453 -9.27 -11.77 -11.70
CA GLU A 453 -9.97 -12.68 -12.64
C GLU A 453 -9.92 -14.11 -12.10
N ASN A 454 -11.04 -14.82 -12.26
CA ASN A 454 -11.19 -16.21 -11.82
C ASN A 454 -10.83 -16.43 -10.34
N LEU A 455 -11.14 -15.44 -9.48
CA LEU A 455 -10.85 -15.52 -8.05
C LEU A 455 -11.84 -16.50 -7.38
N PRO A 456 -11.35 -17.46 -6.56
CA PRO A 456 -12.22 -18.43 -5.89
C PRO A 456 -12.91 -17.78 -4.69
N GLY A 457 -14.16 -17.34 -4.90
CA GLY A 457 -14.93 -16.58 -3.92
C GLY A 457 -15.11 -17.29 -2.58
N ASP A 458 -15.36 -18.60 -2.60
CA ASP A 458 -15.54 -19.41 -1.38
C ASP A 458 -14.27 -19.48 -0.53
N ALA A 459 -13.13 -19.74 -1.17
CA ALA A 459 -11.84 -19.80 -0.47
C ALA A 459 -11.43 -18.44 0.10
N ILE A 460 -11.69 -17.35 -0.63
CA ILE A 460 -11.45 -15.98 -0.15
C ILE A 460 -12.37 -15.67 1.04
N ALA A 461 -13.67 -15.96 0.94
CA ALA A 461 -14.61 -15.75 2.04
C ALA A 461 -14.19 -16.52 3.30
N GLN A 462 -13.70 -17.74 3.15
CA GLN A 462 -13.20 -18.56 4.26
C GLN A 462 -11.98 -17.93 4.94
N LEU A 463 -11.01 -17.38 4.17
CA LEU A 463 -9.85 -16.66 4.73
C LEU A 463 -10.27 -15.49 5.62
N TYR A 464 -11.28 -14.74 5.19
CA TYR A 464 -11.82 -13.61 5.96
C TYR A 464 -12.91 -14.02 6.96
N LYS A 465 -13.10 -15.34 7.20
CA LYS A 465 -14.09 -15.91 8.13
C LYS A 465 -15.53 -15.49 7.83
N ILE A 466 -15.84 -15.22 6.56
CA ILE A 466 -17.17 -14.86 6.09
C ILE A 466 -17.93 -16.15 5.75
N LYS A 467 -19.04 -16.42 6.46
CA LYS A 467 -19.94 -17.52 6.16
C LYS A 467 -21.03 -17.03 5.19
N THR A 468 -21.01 -17.51 3.96
CA THR A 468 -21.93 -17.06 2.92
C THR A 468 -23.24 -17.86 2.85
N GLY A 469 -23.28 -19.05 3.47
CA GLY A 469 -24.44 -19.93 3.45
C GLY A 469 -24.73 -20.62 2.10
N PHE A 470 -24.03 -20.23 1.03
CA PHE A 470 -24.13 -20.81 -0.31
C PHE A 470 -22.82 -20.68 -1.07
N PRO A 471 -22.55 -21.54 -2.07
CA PRO A 471 -21.35 -21.43 -2.90
C PRO A 471 -21.33 -20.15 -3.74
N ILE A 472 -20.19 -19.42 -3.69
CA ILE A 472 -19.94 -18.22 -4.50
C ILE A 472 -19.37 -18.62 -5.87
N GLY A 473 -18.47 -19.61 -5.91
CA GLY A 473 -17.75 -20.01 -7.11
C GLY A 473 -16.68 -19.00 -7.53
N GLN A 474 -16.43 -18.93 -8.83
CA GLN A 474 -15.47 -17.99 -9.39
C GLN A 474 -16.05 -16.58 -9.50
N MET A 475 -15.25 -15.60 -9.12
CA MET A 475 -15.60 -14.18 -9.19
C MET A 475 -14.56 -13.36 -9.94
N THR A 476 -14.98 -12.23 -10.47
CA THR A 476 -14.13 -11.17 -10.98
C THR A 476 -14.33 -9.93 -10.15
N ALA A 477 -13.27 -9.14 -9.99
CA ALA A 477 -13.33 -7.89 -9.23
C ALA A 477 -12.42 -6.83 -9.85
N THR A 478 -12.84 -5.57 -9.77
CA THR A 478 -12.00 -4.41 -10.04
C THR A 478 -11.93 -3.58 -8.78
N ALA A 479 -10.74 -3.22 -8.34
CA ALA A 479 -10.53 -2.41 -7.15
C ALA A 479 -9.81 -1.12 -7.51
N GLU A 480 -10.30 -0.02 -6.99
CA GLU A 480 -9.69 1.30 -7.06
C GLU A 480 -9.36 1.76 -5.63
N LEU A 481 -8.08 2.05 -5.39
CA LEU A 481 -7.57 2.46 -4.08
C LEU A 481 -6.99 3.86 -4.23
N ILE A 482 -7.59 4.84 -3.56
CA ILE A 482 -7.22 6.24 -3.64
C ILE A 482 -7.11 6.84 -2.24
N GLY A 483 -6.11 7.69 -2.04
CA GLY A 483 -5.95 8.46 -0.80
C GLY A 483 -4.52 8.51 -0.30
N VAL A 484 -4.33 9.05 0.87
CA VAL A 484 -3.03 9.04 1.57
C VAL A 484 -2.83 7.73 2.32
N ALA A 485 -1.60 7.29 2.50
CA ALA A 485 -1.26 5.95 3.02
C ALA A 485 -1.96 5.54 4.34
N ASN A 486 -2.32 6.51 5.20
CA ASN A 486 -3.04 6.26 6.45
C ASN A 486 -4.55 6.59 6.35
N ASN A 487 -5.04 7.00 5.18
CA ASN A 487 -6.41 7.46 4.96
C ASN A 487 -6.83 7.13 3.52
N THR A 488 -6.78 5.84 3.17
CA THR A 488 -7.13 5.34 1.84
C THR A 488 -8.57 4.85 1.80
N GLN A 489 -9.26 5.17 0.71
CA GLN A 489 -10.53 4.55 0.35
C GLN A 489 -10.29 3.50 -0.72
N THR A 490 -10.93 2.34 -0.57
CA THR A 490 -10.90 1.28 -1.58
C THR A 490 -12.31 1.01 -2.08
N VAL A 491 -12.52 1.15 -3.38
CA VAL A 491 -13.78 0.82 -4.05
C VAL A 491 -13.60 -0.46 -4.85
N VAL A 492 -14.33 -1.50 -4.52
CA VAL A 492 -14.27 -2.80 -5.18
C VAL A 492 -15.59 -3.08 -5.88
N LYS A 493 -15.59 -3.13 -7.20
CA LYS A 493 -16.72 -3.63 -8.01
C LYS A 493 -16.48 -5.09 -8.34
N TRP A 494 -17.42 -5.95 -8.02
CA TRP A 494 -17.25 -7.39 -8.15
C TRP A 494 -18.49 -8.08 -8.70
N GLN A 495 -18.29 -9.25 -9.29
CA GLN A 495 -19.35 -10.11 -9.79
C GLN A 495 -19.01 -11.57 -9.61
N ALA A 496 -20.00 -12.38 -9.25
CA ALA A 496 -19.92 -13.81 -9.07
C ALA A 496 -21.06 -14.49 -9.89
N PRO A 497 -20.89 -14.62 -11.21
CA PRO A 497 -21.95 -15.14 -12.10
C PRO A 497 -22.22 -16.63 -11.91
N GLN A 498 -21.25 -17.37 -11.34
CA GLN A 498 -21.35 -18.81 -11.07
C GLN A 498 -21.83 -19.14 -9.65
N ALA A 499 -22.12 -18.13 -8.84
CA ALA A 499 -22.69 -18.35 -7.51
C ALA A 499 -24.04 -19.07 -7.62
N LYS A 500 -24.43 -19.82 -6.58
CA LYS A 500 -25.77 -20.40 -6.49
C LYS A 500 -26.85 -19.36 -6.81
N TYR A 501 -26.63 -18.13 -6.39
CA TYR A 501 -27.42 -16.96 -6.72
C TYR A 501 -26.51 -15.97 -7.41
N PRO A 502 -26.51 -15.87 -8.76
CA PRO A 502 -25.65 -14.93 -9.47
C PRO A 502 -25.77 -13.54 -8.89
N VAL A 503 -24.63 -12.95 -8.50
CA VAL A 503 -24.60 -11.73 -7.73
C VAL A 503 -23.46 -10.81 -8.21
N ASN A 504 -23.72 -9.52 -8.16
CA ASN A 504 -22.73 -8.46 -8.36
C ASN A 504 -22.93 -7.34 -7.35
N GLY A 505 -21.94 -6.46 -7.23
CA GLY A 505 -22.06 -5.33 -6.32
C GLY A 505 -20.79 -4.49 -6.22
N THR A 506 -20.89 -3.45 -5.41
CA THR A 506 -19.79 -2.56 -5.07
C THR A 506 -19.56 -2.58 -3.56
N THR A 507 -18.33 -2.82 -3.14
CA THR A 507 -17.90 -2.72 -1.74
C THR A 507 -16.95 -1.53 -1.61
N ILE A 508 -17.20 -0.65 -0.65
CA ILE A 508 -16.36 0.51 -0.36
C ILE A 508 -15.79 0.32 1.04
N ILE A 509 -14.48 0.28 1.13
CA ILE A 509 -13.75 0.24 2.40
C ILE A 509 -13.24 1.65 2.66
N ASN A 510 -13.74 2.28 3.72
CA ASN A 510 -13.38 3.63 4.10
C ASN A 510 -12.13 3.64 5.00
N PRO A 511 -11.47 4.80 5.11
CA PRO A 511 -10.28 4.95 5.96
C PRO A 511 -10.50 4.68 7.45
N ASP A 512 -11.72 4.89 7.95
CA ASP A 512 -12.15 4.61 9.33
C ASP A 512 -12.49 3.13 9.57
N HIS A 513 -12.16 2.26 8.63
CA HIS A 513 -12.48 0.82 8.60
C HIS A 513 -13.97 0.50 8.50
N THR A 514 -14.83 1.49 8.22
CA THR A 514 -16.21 1.20 7.85
C THR A 514 -16.29 0.62 6.44
N VAL A 515 -17.15 -0.37 6.24
CA VAL A 515 -17.38 -0.99 4.95
C VAL A 515 -18.79 -0.69 4.50
N SER A 516 -18.95 -0.12 3.31
CA SER A 516 -20.24 0.11 2.69
C SER A 516 -20.45 -0.86 1.52
N PHE A 517 -21.60 -1.46 1.46
CA PHE A 517 -22.05 -2.30 0.35
C PHE A 517 -23.09 -1.51 -0.44
N ARG A 518 -22.87 -1.34 -1.73
CA ARG A 518 -23.76 -0.58 -2.63
C ARG A 518 -24.11 -1.41 -3.85
N ASP A 519 -25.37 -1.27 -4.27
CA ASP A 519 -25.90 -1.85 -5.50
C ASP A 519 -25.61 -3.36 -5.63
N ILE A 520 -25.58 -4.07 -4.48
CA ILE A 520 -25.49 -5.53 -4.53
C ILE A 520 -26.78 -6.04 -5.13
N ALA A 521 -26.71 -6.71 -6.26
CA ALA A 521 -27.85 -7.32 -6.94
C ALA A 521 -27.62 -8.82 -7.06
N ALA A 522 -28.53 -9.59 -6.46
CA ALA A 522 -28.53 -11.05 -6.50
C ALA A 522 -29.76 -11.56 -7.21
N ASN A 523 -29.61 -12.48 -8.15
CA ASN A 523 -30.70 -13.22 -8.76
C ASN A 523 -31.12 -14.34 -7.81
N PHE A 524 -32.28 -14.19 -7.20
CA PHE A 524 -32.77 -15.09 -6.17
C PHE A 524 -34.24 -15.41 -6.41
N GLY A 525 -34.62 -16.69 -6.33
CA GLY A 525 -36.02 -17.10 -6.44
C GLY A 525 -36.72 -16.69 -7.75
N GLY A 526 -36.01 -16.50 -8.85
CA GLY A 526 -36.54 -16.03 -10.12
C GLY A 526 -36.82 -14.53 -10.18
N GLY A 527 -36.53 -13.78 -9.16
CA GLY A 527 -36.52 -12.32 -9.08
C GLY A 527 -35.14 -11.76 -8.75
N VAL A 528 -35.09 -10.52 -8.30
CA VAL A 528 -33.87 -9.82 -7.95
C VAL A 528 -33.94 -9.27 -6.52
N VAL A 529 -32.87 -9.48 -5.75
CA VAL A 529 -32.70 -8.84 -4.44
C VAL A 529 -31.57 -7.82 -4.56
N ARG A 530 -31.87 -6.54 -4.29
CA ARG A 530 -30.89 -5.46 -4.21
C ARG A 530 -30.59 -5.15 -2.76
N VAL A 531 -29.31 -5.06 -2.40
CA VAL A 531 -28.90 -4.80 -1.02
C VAL A 531 -27.93 -3.62 -0.98
N ASN A 532 -28.22 -2.67 -0.09
CA ASN A 532 -27.31 -1.62 0.31
C ASN A 532 -27.11 -1.71 1.81
N GLY A 533 -25.88 -1.57 2.30
CA GLY A 533 -25.62 -1.71 3.71
C GLY A 533 -24.27 -1.16 4.14
N THR A 534 -24.07 -1.17 5.46
CA THR A 534 -22.83 -0.74 6.09
C THR A 534 -22.42 -1.72 7.18
N TYR A 535 -21.12 -1.84 7.37
CA TYR A 535 -20.51 -2.60 8.44
C TYR A 535 -19.52 -1.71 9.18
N SER A 536 -19.57 -1.73 10.50
CA SER A 536 -18.64 -1.02 11.37
C SER A 536 -18.54 -1.70 12.73
N ASN A 537 -17.35 -1.92 13.24
CA ASN A 537 -17.06 -2.41 14.59
C ASN A 537 -17.88 -3.66 14.99
N GLY A 538 -17.98 -4.63 14.09
CA GLY A 538 -18.69 -5.87 14.34
C GLY A 538 -20.21 -5.81 14.14
N ASN A 539 -20.80 -4.62 13.90
CA ASN A 539 -22.21 -4.42 13.62
C ASN A 539 -22.44 -4.18 12.14
N TRP A 540 -23.54 -4.67 11.60
CA TRP A 540 -23.94 -4.42 10.22
C TRP A 540 -25.39 -3.97 10.15
N GLN A 541 -25.69 -3.14 9.15
CA GLN A 541 -27.02 -2.70 8.80
C GLN A 541 -27.18 -2.77 7.28
N ALA A 542 -28.35 -3.20 6.80
CA ALA A 542 -28.62 -3.30 5.39
C ALA A 542 -30.07 -3.01 5.08
N ILE A 543 -30.34 -2.48 3.89
CA ILE A 543 -31.67 -2.41 3.28
C ILE A 543 -31.65 -3.37 2.10
N ALA A 544 -32.50 -4.40 2.15
CA ALA A 544 -32.71 -5.34 1.09
C ALA A 544 -34.04 -5.04 0.39
N GLN A 545 -33.99 -4.76 -0.90
CA GLN A 545 -35.13 -4.58 -1.78
C GLN A 545 -35.33 -5.85 -2.61
N ALA A 546 -36.43 -6.52 -2.41
CA ALA A 546 -36.81 -7.72 -3.15
C ALA A 546 -37.85 -7.36 -4.24
N GLU A 547 -37.62 -7.84 -5.45
CA GLU A 547 -38.49 -7.63 -6.59
C GLU A 547 -38.83 -8.97 -7.25
N SER A 548 -40.14 -9.30 -7.33
CA SER A 548 -40.67 -10.49 -8.01
C SER A 548 -40.08 -11.82 -7.56
N ILE A 549 -39.79 -11.98 -6.26
CA ILE A 549 -39.30 -13.25 -5.71
C ILE A 549 -40.39 -14.28 -5.69
N LYS A 550 -40.28 -15.31 -6.49
CA LYS A 550 -41.29 -16.38 -6.59
C LYS A 550 -41.30 -17.25 -5.32
N LEU A 551 -42.42 -17.33 -4.62
CA LEU A 551 -42.57 -18.16 -3.43
C LEU A 551 -42.34 -19.65 -3.71
N THR A 552 -42.62 -20.11 -4.92
CA THR A 552 -42.37 -21.50 -5.36
C THR A 552 -40.89 -21.89 -5.28
N SER A 553 -39.98 -20.93 -5.33
CA SER A 553 -38.52 -21.13 -5.19
C SER A 553 -38.04 -21.15 -3.74
N LEU A 554 -38.88 -20.69 -2.80
CA LEU A 554 -38.54 -20.55 -1.37
C LEU A 554 -39.10 -21.69 -0.54
N ILE A 555 -40.20 -22.31 -0.98
CA ILE A 555 -40.94 -23.32 -0.23
C ILE A 555 -40.68 -24.71 -0.85
N GLU A 556 -40.39 -25.68 0.01
CA GLU A 556 -40.11 -27.05 -0.42
C GLU A 556 -41.26 -27.63 -1.30
N GLN A 557 -40.88 -28.36 -2.33
CA GLN A 557 -41.80 -28.93 -3.30
C GLN A 557 -42.87 -29.80 -2.65
N LYS A 558 -42.57 -30.48 -1.54
CA LYS A 558 -43.50 -31.29 -0.76
C LYS A 558 -44.64 -30.48 -0.13
N ALA A 559 -44.33 -29.27 0.34
CA ALA A 559 -45.34 -28.37 0.91
C ALA A 559 -46.29 -27.80 -0.16
N GLN A 560 -45.85 -27.73 -1.41
CA GLN A 560 -46.62 -27.22 -2.54
C GLN A 560 -47.69 -28.24 -3.07
N GLN A 561 -47.67 -29.48 -2.60
CA GLN A 561 -48.64 -30.48 -3.06
C GLN A 561 -50.08 -30.09 -2.68
N ASN A 562 -50.30 -29.55 -1.51
CA ASN A 562 -51.60 -29.21 -0.95
C ASN A 562 -52.04 -27.76 -1.15
N ILE A 563 -51.12 -26.89 -1.49
CA ILE A 563 -51.37 -25.46 -1.73
C ILE A 563 -50.82 -25.01 -3.07
N SER A 564 -51.45 -24.05 -3.72
CA SER A 564 -50.96 -23.43 -4.94
C SER A 564 -50.27 -22.12 -4.66
N LEU A 565 -48.99 -22.07 -4.98
CA LEU A 565 -48.19 -20.86 -4.96
C LEU A 565 -47.89 -20.35 -6.38
N ALA A 566 -48.59 -20.85 -7.38
CA ALA A 566 -48.38 -20.44 -8.77
C ALA A 566 -48.64 -18.94 -8.94
N GLY A 567 -47.71 -18.24 -9.55
CA GLY A 567 -47.80 -16.77 -9.74
C GLY A 567 -47.68 -15.94 -8.45
N SER A 568 -47.30 -16.55 -7.31
CA SER A 568 -47.08 -15.78 -6.10
C SER A 568 -45.66 -15.19 -6.07
N GLU A 569 -45.59 -13.90 -5.75
CA GLU A 569 -44.38 -13.15 -5.75
C GLU A 569 -44.26 -12.28 -4.48
N PHE A 570 -43.07 -12.32 -3.86
CA PHE A 570 -42.73 -11.41 -2.75
C PHE A 570 -42.09 -10.16 -3.31
N ASN A 571 -42.54 -9.00 -2.89
CA ASN A 571 -41.96 -7.69 -3.15
C ASN A 571 -41.88 -6.91 -1.85
N GLY A 572 -40.83 -6.04 -1.73
CA GLY A 572 -40.72 -5.12 -0.58
C GLY A 572 -39.30 -4.81 -0.15
N ASN A 573 -39.20 -3.89 0.77
CA ASN A 573 -37.96 -3.49 1.40
C ASN A 573 -37.89 -4.06 2.81
N LEU A 574 -36.72 -4.60 3.15
CA LEU A 574 -36.43 -5.11 4.49
C LEU A 574 -35.22 -4.36 5.04
N ARG A 575 -35.42 -3.68 6.15
CA ARG A 575 -34.29 -3.11 6.91
C ARG A 575 -33.78 -4.19 7.87
N LEU A 576 -32.50 -4.53 7.73
CA LEU A 576 -31.85 -5.60 8.45
C LEU A 576 -30.73 -5.03 9.32
N SER A 577 -30.54 -5.58 10.51
CA SER A 577 -29.34 -5.29 11.31
C SER A 577 -28.91 -6.50 12.13
N GLY A 578 -27.62 -6.51 12.51
CA GLY A 578 -27.07 -7.62 13.28
C GLY A 578 -25.58 -7.46 13.55
N ARG A 579 -24.97 -8.56 14.02
CA ARG A 579 -23.54 -8.66 14.34
C ARG A 579 -22.85 -9.68 13.44
N THR A 580 -21.52 -9.58 13.38
CA THR A 580 -20.71 -10.48 12.53
C THR A 580 -19.97 -11.56 13.33
N SER A 581 -19.76 -11.41 14.63
CA SER A 581 -18.98 -12.36 15.41
C SER A 581 -19.66 -12.72 16.76
N PRO A 582 -20.42 -13.83 16.81
CA PRO A 582 -20.83 -14.66 15.69
C PRO A 582 -21.79 -13.93 14.75
N PHE A 583 -21.92 -14.36 13.47
CA PHE A 583 -22.92 -13.79 12.57
C PHE A 583 -24.33 -14.03 13.13
N GLN A 584 -25.02 -12.95 13.44
CA GLN A 584 -26.35 -12.95 14.01
C GLN A 584 -27.19 -11.85 13.37
N LEU A 585 -28.37 -12.22 12.89
CA LEU A 585 -29.41 -11.29 12.48
C LEU A 585 -30.23 -10.93 13.73
N GLU A 586 -30.29 -9.64 14.06
CA GLU A 586 -30.96 -9.15 15.28
C GLU A 586 -32.32 -8.53 14.98
N THR A 587 -32.44 -7.81 13.88
CA THR A 587 -33.68 -7.16 13.47
C THR A 587 -34.00 -7.32 12.00
N ILE A 588 -35.29 -7.48 11.71
CA ILE A 588 -35.87 -7.27 10.36
C ILE A 588 -37.04 -6.32 10.52
N VAL A 589 -36.98 -5.19 9.84
CA VAL A 589 -38.08 -4.24 9.76
C VAL A 589 -38.59 -4.21 8.32
N PRO A 590 -39.80 -4.75 8.04
CA PRO A 590 -40.39 -4.69 6.72
C PRO A 590 -40.91 -3.29 6.42
N GLU A 591 -40.62 -2.81 5.20
CA GLU A 591 -41.10 -1.55 4.65
C GLU A 591 -41.79 -1.87 3.31
N ASN A 592 -43.13 -1.72 3.23
CA ASN A 592 -43.91 -2.07 2.03
C ASN A 592 -43.69 -3.50 1.56
N ALA A 593 -43.43 -4.43 2.49
CA ALA A 593 -43.21 -5.84 2.17
C ALA A 593 -44.54 -6.54 1.96
N ASN A 594 -44.72 -7.14 0.83
CA ASN A 594 -45.98 -7.84 0.46
C ASN A 594 -45.75 -9.09 -0.38
N VAL A 595 -46.69 -9.96 -0.32
CA VAL A 595 -46.77 -11.15 -1.17
C VAL A 595 -48.04 -11.04 -2.02
N ASN A 596 -47.91 -11.01 -3.33
CA ASN A 596 -49.00 -11.17 -4.26
C ASN A 596 -49.30 -12.65 -4.39
N ILE A 597 -50.48 -13.10 -4.02
CA ILE A 597 -50.87 -14.49 -4.07
C ILE A 597 -52.38 -14.65 -4.35
N ALA A 598 -52.75 -15.55 -5.20
CA ALA A 598 -54.13 -15.91 -5.47
C ALA A 598 -55.06 -14.73 -5.81
N GLY A 599 -54.51 -13.73 -6.51
CA GLY A 599 -55.26 -12.52 -6.92
C GLY A 599 -55.45 -11.46 -5.82
N GLY A 600 -54.90 -11.70 -4.64
CA GLY A 600 -54.85 -10.79 -3.52
C GLY A 600 -53.44 -10.47 -3.04
N THR A 601 -53.33 -9.78 -1.94
CA THR A 601 -52.04 -9.33 -1.37
C THR A 601 -51.99 -9.68 0.11
N VAL A 602 -50.83 -10.18 0.56
CA VAL A 602 -50.51 -10.35 1.97
C VAL A 602 -49.42 -9.33 2.35
N ASN A 603 -49.72 -8.32 3.14
CA ASN A 603 -48.77 -7.35 3.63
C ASN A 603 -48.09 -7.85 4.90
N ILE A 604 -46.78 -7.76 4.96
CA ILE A 604 -45.96 -8.08 6.13
C ILE A 604 -45.71 -6.78 6.89
N SER A 605 -46.33 -6.57 8.03
CA SER A 605 -46.29 -5.32 8.73
C SER A 605 -45.24 -5.28 9.86
N GLN A 606 -44.90 -6.43 10.40
CA GLN A 606 -43.91 -6.52 11.48
C GLN A 606 -43.20 -7.88 11.46
N ILE A 607 -41.90 -7.87 11.76
CA ILE A 607 -41.10 -9.08 12.02
C ILE A 607 -40.34 -8.86 13.33
N LYS A 608 -40.42 -9.83 14.26
CA LYS A 608 -39.69 -9.82 15.54
C LYS A 608 -38.87 -11.10 15.69
N PHE A 609 -37.68 -10.95 16.24
CA PHE A 609 -36.82 -12.07 16.64
C PHE A 609 -36.79 -12.15 18.16
N ALA A 610 -37.04 -13.31 18.72
CA ALA A 610 -36.87 -13.59 20.13
C ALA A 610 -36.60 -15.09 20.33
N ASP A 611 -35.60 -15.43 21.11
CA ASP A 611 -35.26 -16.81 21.49
C ASP A 611 -35.22 -17.82 20.32
N LYS A 612 -34.54 -17.45 19.26
CA LYS A 612 -34.46 -18.22 17.99
C LYS A 612 -35.80 -18.35 17.23
N ASN A 613 -36.81 -17.64 17.63
CA ASN A 613 -38.10 -17.61 16.93
C ASN A 613 -38.27 -16.33 16.16
N ILE A 614 -38.86 -16.46 14.98
CA ILE A 614 -39.28 -15.36 14.11
C ILE A 614 -40.78 -15.23 14.23
N THR A 615 -41.26 -14.08 14.66
CA THR A 615 -42.71 -13.78 14.67
C THR A 615 -42.98 -12.71 13.62
N ALA A 616 -43.96 -12.98 12.73
CA ALA A 616 -44.39 -12.05 11.68
C ALA A 616 -45.88 -11.75 11.78
N LEU A 617 -46.25 -10.47 11.60
CA LEU A 617 -47.62 -10.01 11.50
C LEU A 617 -47.97 -9.80 10.03
N LEU A 618 -48.98 -10.55 9.56
CA LEU A 618 -49.42 -10.59 8.18
C LEU A 618 -50.84 -10.02 8.06
N VAL A 619 -51.07 -9.20 7.07
CA VAL A 619 -52.42 -8.66 6.74
C VAL A 619 -52.77 -9.06 5.33
N GLY A 620 -53.72 -10.00 5.23
CA GLY A 620 -54.25 -10.49 3.95
C GLY A 620 -55.40 -9.62 3.46
N GLN A 621 -55.41 -9.36 2.13
CA GLN A 621 -56.48 -8.62 1.46
C GLN A 621 -56.80 -9.25 0.13
N ASN A 622 -58.12 -9.43 -0.17
CA ASN A 622 -58.62 -9.95 -1.43
C ASN A 622 -58.07 -11.34 -1.84
N LEU A 623 -57.71 -12.16 -0.86
CA LEU A 623 -57.22 -13.51 -1.12
C LEU A 623 -58.31 -14.43 -1.59
N ARG A 624 -58.03 -15.34 -2.50
CA ARG A 624 -59.00 -16.39 -2.99
C ARG A 624 -58.53 -17.75 -2.48
N LEU A 625 -59.20 -18.26 -1.43
CA LEU A 625 -58.87 -19.52 -0.82
C LEU A 625 -58.97 -20.71 -1.80
N GLY A 626 -59.95 -20.69 -2.73
CA GLY A 626 -60.12 -21.73 -3.74
C GLY A 626 -58.86 -21.90 -4.60
N THR A 627 -58.22 -20.79 -4.98
CA THR A 627 -56.97 -20.82 -5.72
C THR A 627 -55.82 -21.35 -4.85
N ILE A 628 -55.74 -20.91 -3.60
CA ILE A 628 -54.65 -21.35 -2.65
C ILE A 628 -54.79 -22.85 -2.38
N LEU A 629 -55.99 -23.34 -2.07
CA LEU A 629 -56.27 -24.72 -1.67
C LEU A 629 -56.49 -25.66 -2.85
N LYS A 630 -56.40 -25.20 -4.12
CA LYS A 630 -56.68 -25.93 -5.34
C LYS A 630 -58.09 -26.57 -5.35
N ARG A 631 -59.10 -25.82 -4.84
CA ARG A 631 -60.48 -26.30 -4.71
C ARG A 631 -61.45 -25.46 -5.53
N ALA A 632 -62.33 -26.10 -6.27
CA ALA A 632 -63.31 -25.45 -7.15
C ALA A 632 -64.61 -25.01 -6.42
N ASN A 633 -64.61 -24.88 -5.13
CA ASN A 633 -65.81 -24.44 -4.37
C ASN A 633 -66.02 -22.91 -4.58
N PRO A 634 -67.18 -22.48 -5.09
CA PRO A 634 -67.48 -21.09 -5.44
C PRO A 634 -67.29 -20.12 -4.25
N ILE A 635 -67.61 -20.55 -3.04
CA ILE A 635 -67.51 -19.70 -1.82
C ILE A 635 -66.06 -19.36 -1.49
N LEU A 636 -65.13 -20.25 -1.77
CA LEU A 636 -63.70 -20.07 -1.54
C LEU A 636 -63.03 -19.08 -2.55
N ASN A 637 -63.78 -18.65 -3.57
CA ASN A 637 -63.32 -17.67 -4.55
C ASN A 637 -63.73 -16.23 -4.24
N TYR A 638 -64.53 -16.05 -3.18
CA TYR A 638 -64.82 -14.70 -2.67
C TYR A 638 -63.57 -14.07 -1.99
N PRO A 639 -63.46 -12.75 -1.98
CA PRO A 639 -62.30 -12.07 -1.40
C PRO A 639 -62.25 -12.28 0.11
N LEU A 640 -61.17 -12.87 0.59
CA LEU A 640 -60.84 -13.06 1.99
C LEU A 640 -59.86 -11.97 2.44
N GLY A 641 -60.17 -11.34 3.55
CA GLY A 641 -59.24 -10.50 4.30
C GLY A 641 -58.95 -11.11 5.68
N GLY A 642 -57.82 -10.73 6.31
CA GLY A 642 -57.54 -11.22 7.65
C GLY A 642 -56.18 -10.77 8.17
N ASN A 643 -56.04 -10.89 9.50
CA ASN A 643 -54.82 -10.58 10.25
C ASN A 643 -54.28 -11.88 10.85
N PHE A 644 -53.00 -12.13 10.64
CA PHE A 644 -52.34 -13.35 11.13
C PHE A 644 -51.00 -13.01 11.76
N MET A 645 -50.75 -13.51 12.93
CA MET A 645 -49.46 -13.51 13.58
C MET A 645 -48.90 -14.95 13.50
N ILE A 646 -47.81 -15.13 12.82
CA ILE A 646 -47.13 -16.43 12.70
C ILE A 646 -45.82 -16.42 13.42
N THR A 647 -45.45 -17.49 14.09
CA THR A 647 -44.19 -17.69 14.76
C THR A 647 -43.58 -19.03 14.31
N SER A 648 -42.32 -18.99 13.97
CA SER A 648 -41.54 -20.18 13.55
C SER A 648 -40.13 -20.11 14.08
N ASN A 649 -39.51 -21.28 14.30
CA ASN A 649 -38.10 -21.35 14.64
C ASN A 649 -37.23 -21.02 13.41
N GLN A 650 -36.21 -20.17 13.60
CA GLN A 650 -35.33 -19.73 12.52
C GLN A 650 -34.47 -20.85 11.91
N ASP A 651 -34.15 -21.89 12.73
CA ASP A 651 -33.31 -23.00 12.31
C ASP A 651 -34.10 -24.12 11.59
N ASN A 652 -35.45 -24.14 11.75
CA ASN A 652 -36.30 -25.16 11.18
C ASN A 652 -37.67 -24.59 10.76
N PHE A 653 -37.68 -23.90 9.64
CA PHE A 653 -38.93 -23.37 9.06
C PHE A 653 -39.74 -24.50 8.39
N ASN A 654 -40.72 -25.04 9.09
CA ASN A 654 -41.57 -26.13 8.60
C ASN A 654 -43.04 -25.90 8.98
N LEU A 655 -43.98 -26.28 8.14
CA LEU A 655 -45.43 -26.21 8.42
C LEU A 655 -45.87 -26.94 9.69
N LYS A 656 -45.08 -27.91 10.18
CA LYS A 656 -45.34 -28.62 11.44
C LYS A 656 -44.89 -27.90 12.70
N THR A 657 -43.94 -27.02 12.56
CA THR A 657 -43.28 -26.35 13.69
C THR A 657 -43.70 -24.90 13.83
N PHE A 658 -44.47 -24.36 12.90
CA PHE A 658 -44.95 -23.00 13.06
C PHE A 658 -46.19 -22.94 13.97
N SER A 659 -46.30 -21.89 14.74
CA SER A 659 -47.50 -21.51 15.47
C SER A 659 -48.10 -20.24 14.86
N GLY A 660 -49.42 -20.09 14.99
CA GLY A 660 -50.08 -18.92 14.42
C GLY A 660 -51.37 -18.58 15.20
N LEU A 661 -51.61 -17.27 15.26
CA LEU A 661 -52.88 -16.70 15.77
C LEU A 661 -53.44 -15.76 14.71
N GLY A 662 -54.79 -15.75 14.54
CA GLY A 662 -55.36 -14.86 13.55
C GLY A 662 -56.87 -14.77 13.55
N GLU A 663 -57.33 -13.94 12.64
CA GLU A 663 -58.73 -13.81 12.27
C GLU A 663 -58.86 -13.57 10.78
N ALA A 664 -59.99 -14.00 10.22
CA ALA A 664 -60.27 -13.83 8.81
C ALA A 664 -61.73 -13.51 8.56
N LEU A 665 -62.00 -12.75 7.51
CA LEU A 665 -63.31 -12.33 7.07
C LEU A 665 -63.47 -12.61 5.56
N LEU A 666 -64.49 -13.37 5.20
CA LEU A 666 -64.88 -13.60 3.85
C LEU A 666 -66.24 -12.95 3.61
N ALA A 667 -66.32 -12.02 2.66
CA ALA A 667 -67.56 -11.38 2.27
C ALA A 667 -68.20 -12.14 1.10
N VAL A 668 -69.47 -12.58 1.23
CA VAL A 668 -70.15 -13.44 0.24
C VAL A 668 -71.51 -12.87 -0.10
N ASP A 669 -71.64 -12.19 -1.20
CA ASP A 669 -72.92 -11.69 -1.75
C ASP A 669 -73.93 -11.11 -0.70
N GLY A 670 -73.42 -10.21 0.16
CA GLY A 670 -74.19 -9.59 1.21
C GLY A 670 -74.24 -10.30 2.56
N GLY A 671 -73.64 -11.48 2.64
CA GLY A 671 -73.38 -12.19 3.91
C GLY A 671 -71.91 -12.22 4.23
N THR A 672 -71.55 -12.70 5.42
CA THR A 672 -70.15 -12.77 5.88
C THR A 672 -69.86 -14.12 6.54
N ILE A 673 -68.63 -14.59 6.34
CA ILE A 673 -68.04 -15.68 7.16
C ILE A 673 -66.85 -15.07 7.89
N LYS A 674 -66.93 -15.03 9.23
CA LYS A 674 -65.86 -14.56 10.08
C LYS A 674 -65.24 -15.73 10.83
N ALA A 675 -63.94 -15.94 10.66
CA ALA A 675 -63.18 -16.89 11.45
C ALA A 675 -62.40 -16.11 12.51
N THR A 676 -62.59 -16.41 13.77
CA THR A 676 -61.94 -15.78 14.92
C THR A 676 -61.21 -16.82 15.74
N ASN A 677 -60.25 -16.35 16.57
CA ASN A 677 -59.44 -17.24 17.41
C ASN A 677 -58.81 -18.37 16.57
N ILE A 678 -58.42 -18.07 15.34
CA ILE A 678 -57.65 -19.03 14.54
C ILE A 678 -56.32 -19.22 15.26
N GLN A 679 -56.11 -20.44 15.73
CA GLN A 679 -54.87 -20.85 16.38
C GLN A 679 -54.24 -22.02 15.63
N VAL A 680 -52.97 -21.94 15.35
CA VAL A 680 -52.19 -23.02 14.75
C VAL A 680 -51.09 -23.41 15.71
N THR A 681 -51.00 -24.70 16.06
CA THR A 681 -49.93 -25.22 16.90
C THR A 681 -49.64 -26.68 16.50
N ASP A 682 -48.34 -27.00 16.35
CA ASP A 682 -47.86 -28.36 16.02
C ASP A 682 -48.56 -28.99 14.80
N GLY A 683 -48.74 -28.20 13.75
CA GLY A 683 -49.39 -28.66 12.50
C GLY A 683 -50.88 -28.83 12.57
N ARG A 684 -51.55 -28.45 13.66
CA ARG A 684 -53.01 -28.46 13.83
C ARG A 684 -53.55 -27.05 13.91
N TYR A 685 -54.75 -26.81 13.38
CA TYR A 685 -55.45 -25.56 13.54
C TYR A 685 -56.74 -25.73 14.34
N GLU A 686 -57.10 -24.70 15.05
CA GLU A 686 -58.41 -24.51 15.68
C GLU A 686 -58.94 -23.13 15.30
N ALA A 687 -60.26 -23.01 15.04
CA ALA A 687 -60.88 -21.74 14.72
C ALA A 687 -62.38 -21.74 15.11
N LYS A 688 -62.89 -20.57 15.49
CA LYS A 688 -64.32 -20.29 15.61
C LYS A 688 -64.81 -19.58 14.37
N ILE A 689 -65.70 -20.22 13.63
CA ILE A 689 -66.29 -19.72 12.40
C ILE A 689 -67.71 -19.26 12.71
N ALA A 690 -68.04 -17.99 12.37
CA ALA A 690 -69.38 -17.42 12.44
C ALA A 690 -69.84 -17.09 10.99
N ALA A 691 -70.97 -17.56 10.62
CA ALA A 691 -71.67 -17.18 9.38
C ALA A 691 -72.84 -16.21 9.72
N ASP A 692 -72.91 -15.10 9.05
CA ASP A 692 -74.02 -14.14 9.21
C ASP A 692 -74.60 -13.81 7.84
N ASN A 693 -75.91 -14.00 7.74
CA ASN A 693 -76.70 -13.76 6.50
C ASN A 693 -76.10 -14.35 5.20
N LEU A 694 -75.54 -15.56 5.34
CA LEU A 694 -74.81 -16.20 4.23
C LEU A 694 -75.81 -16.83 3.25
N PRO A 695 -75.80 -16.52 1.97
CA PRO A 695 -76.79 -17.11 1.00
C PRO A 695 -76.56 -18.61 0.88
N LEU A 696 -77.60 -19.41 1.19
CA LEU A 696 -77.61 -20.88 1.12
C LEU A 696 -77.19 -21.38 -0.23
N ALA A 697 -77.67 -20.73 -1.30
CA ALA A 697 -77.38 -21.07 -2.69
C ALA A 697 -75.90 -21.04 -3.04
N LYS A 698 -75.10 -20.40 -2.19
CA LYS A 698 -73.58 -20.31 -2.36
C LYS A 698 -72.90 -21.41 -1.58
N LEU A 699 -73.55 -21.98 -0.55
CA LEU A 699 -72.99 -23.07 0.26
C LEU A 699 -73.15 -24.41 -0.40
N ALA A 700 -74.31 -24.59 -1.00
CA ALA A 700 -74.65 -25.86 -1.62
C ALA A 700 -75.52 -25.67 -2.90
N SER A 701 -75.56 -26.64 -3.77
CA SER A 701 -76.46 -26.68 -4.92
C SER A 701 -77.90 -26.96 -4.40
N ALA A 702 -78.44 -25.97 -3.66
CA ALA A 702 -79.79 -26.08 -3.10
C ALA A 702 -80.82 -25.83 -4.16
N PRO A 703 -81.97 -26.55 -4.15
CA PRO A 703 -83.07 -26.21 -5.03
C PRO A 703 -83.58 -24.79 -4.76
N PRO A 704 -84.16 -24.15 -5.79
CA PRO A 704 -84.62 -22.74 -5.61
C PRO A 704 -85.58 -22.53 -4.43
N GLN A 705 -86.28 -23.58 -4.03
CA GLN A 705 -87.19 -23.60 -2.90
C GLN A 705 -86.48 -23.47 -1.55
N LEU A 706 -85.26 -23.87 -1.47
CA LEU A 706 -84.38 -23.71 -0.33
C LEU A 706 -83.51 -22.41 -0.43
N SER A 707 -83.90 -21.49 -1.27
CA SER A 707 -83.25 -20.21 -1.31
C SER A 707 -83.40 -19.50 0.06
N GLY A 708 -82.36 -19.12 0.68
CA GLY A 708 -82.38 -18.44 2.01
C GLY A 708 -80.98 -18.09 2.53
N PHE A 709 -80.97 -17.84 3.82
CA PHE A 709 -79.73 -17.38 4.46
C PHE A 709 -79.37 -18.27 5.65
N VAL A 710 -78.12 -18.48 5.84
CA VAL A 710 -77.57 -19.25 7.00
C VAL A 710 -76.86 -18.27 7.95
N ASP A 711 -77.32 -18.33 9.24
CA ASP A 711 -76.53 -17.81 10.36
C ASP A 711 -76.09 -18.99 11.21
N GLY A 712 -74.85 -18.91 11.73
CA GLY A 712 -74.38 -19.99 12.62
C GLY A 712 -72.96 -19.78 13.14
N GLN A 713 -72.65 -20.62 14.10
CA GLN A 713 -71.29 -20.67 14.66
C GLN A 713 -70.81 -22.12 14.67
N LEU A 714 -69.53 -22.29 14.33
CA LEU A 714 -68.87 -23.59 14.23
C LEU A 714 -67.47 -23.48 14.79
N GLN A 715 -67.13 -24.26 15.77
CA GLN A 715 -65.71 -24.42 16.17
C GLN A 715 -65.13 -25.59 15.39
N VAL A 716 -64.04 -25.38 14.73
CA VAL A 716 -63.38 -26.40 13.89
C VAL A 716 -61.97 -26.61 14.31
N THR A 717 -61.51 -27.86 14.18
CA THR A 717 -60.10 -28.26 14.30
C THR A 717 -59.73 -29.16 13.12
N GLY A 718 -58.46 -29.10 12.75
CA GLY A 718 -57.95 -29.91 11.64
C GLY A 718 -56.44 -29.88 11.53
N SER A 719 -55.87 -30.41 10.44
CA SER A 719 -54.47 -30.41 10.16
C SER A 719 -54.13 -29.39 9.10
N VAL A 720 -53.02 -28.62 9.28
CA VAL A 720 -52.48 -27.70 8.26
C VAL A 720 -51.83 -28.45 7.09
N GLU A 721 -51.44 -29.71 7.28
CA GLU A 721 -50.85 -30.53 6.23
C GLU A 721 -51.92 -31.10 5.27
N SER A 722 -53.16 -31.17 5.73
CA SER A 722 -54.28 -31.66 4.93
C SER A 722 -55.59 -30.95 5.27
N PHE A 723 -56.10 -30.19 4.35
CA PHE A 723 -57.45 -29.60 4.47
C PHE A 723 -58.55 -30.52 3.93
N GLN A 724 -58.32 -31.84 3.95
CA GLN A 724 -59.32 -32.82 3.49
C GLN A 724 -60.46 -32.93 4.52
N PRO A 725 -61.69 -33.12 4.08
CA PRO A 725 -62.86 -33.22 4.98
C PRO A 725 -62.70 -34.24 6.12
N GLU A 726 -61.99 -35.33 5.84
CA GLU A 726 -61.70 -36.40 6.78
C GLU A 726 -60.82 -35.97 7.99
N THR A 727 -60.09 -34.87 7.83
CA THR A 727 -59.22 -34.35 8.89
C THR A 727 -59.89 -33.27 9.72
N ILE A 728 -61.09 -32.84 9.31
CA ILE A 728 -61.78 -31.73 9.97
C ILE A 728 -62.73 -32.29 11.04
N GLN A 729 -62.65 -31.76 12.24
CA GLN A 729 -63.60 -32.00 13.32
C GLN A 729 -64.25 -30.67 13.67
N GLY A 730 -65.50 -30.71 14.08
CA GLY A 730 -66.19 -29.48 14.42
C GLY A 730 -67.44 -29.69 15.23
N LEU A 731 -67.80 -28.66 15.98
CA LEU A 731 -69.09 -28.58 16.72
C LEU A 731 -69.68 -27.19 16.57
N GLY A 732 -70.94 -27.14 16.23
CA GLY A 732 -71.61 -25.86 16.06
C GLY A 732 -73.12 -25.87 16.22
N LEU A 733 -73.64 -24.70 15.98
CA LEU A 733 -75.11 -24.45 15.95
C LEU A 733 -75.44 -23.38 14.90
N GLY A 734 -76.70 -23.25 14.53
CA GLY A 734 -77.07 -22.23 13.55
C GLY A 734 -78.54 -22.13 13.29
N ARG A 735 -78.86 -21.35 12.35
CA ARG A 735 -80.23 -21.23 11.84
C ARG A 735 -80.28 -21.02 10.33
N LEU A 736 -81.22 -21.62 9.72
CA LEU A 736 -81.44 -21.46 8.29
C LEU A 736 -82.73 -20.63 8.13
N LYS A 737 -82.64 -19.41 7.59
CA LYS A 737 -83.73 -18.51 7.29
C LYS A 737 -84.17 -18.73 5.86
N LEU A 738 -85.27 -19.41 5.72
CA LEU A 738 -85.89 -19.69 4.40
C LEU A 738 -87.11 -18.77 4.16
N PRO A 739 -87.52 -18.52 2.93
CA PRO A 739 -88.77 -17.86 2.64
C PRO A 739 -89.99 -18.55 3.27
N SER A 740 -89.83 -19.86 3.50
CA SER A 740 -90.84 -20.75 4.07
C SER A 740 -90.87 -20.69 5.58
N GLY A 741 -89.86 -20.13 6.31
CA GLY A 741 -89.71 -20.10 7.75
C GLY A 741 -88.28 -20.35 8.19
N THR A 742 -88.06 -20.54 9.51
CA THR A 742 -86.76 -20.73 10.10
C THR A 742 -86.54 -22.16 10.57
N ILE A 743 -85.39 -22.74 10.19
CA ILE A 743 -84.92 -23.98 10.75
C ILE A 743 -83.79 -23.69 11.72
N VAL A 744 -83.91 -24.16 12.94
CA VAL A 744 -82.84 -24.01 13.95
C VAL A 744 -82.05 -25.30 13.94
N VAL A 745 -80.71 -25.12 13.81
CA VAL A 745 -79.70 -26.22 13.91
C VAL A 745 -79.17 -26.13 15.36
N SER A 746 -79.75 -26.99 16.23
CA SER A 746 -79.42 -26.96 17.65
C SER A 746 -78.00 -27.42 17.96
N TYR A 747 -77.55 -28.37 17.15
CA TYR A 747 -76.13 -28.73 17.09
C TYR A 747 -75.82 -29.27 15.68
N VAL A 748 -74.58 -29.11 15.25
CA VAL A 748 -73.93 -29.84 14.17
C VAL A 748 -72.57 -30.31 14.62
N GLN A 749 -72.30 -31.59 14.40
CA GLN A 749 -70.96 -32.15 14.69
C GLN A 749 -70.39 -32.65 13.35
N LEU A 750 -69.10 -32.27 13.14
CA LEU A 750 -68.25 -32.74 12.05
C LEU A 750 -67.24 -33.70 12.61
N ASN A 751 -67.08 -34.88 12.00
CA ASN A 751 -66.07 -35.83 12.38
C ASN A 751 -65.73 -36.77 11.23
N GLN A 752 -64.45 -36.92 10.93
CA GLN A 752 -63.91 -37.85 9.89
C GLN A 752 -64.65 -37.75 8.53
N GLY A 753 -64.93 -36.55 8.03
CA GLY A 753 -65.59 -36.29 6.75
C GLY A 753 -67.09 -36.44 6.82
N ARG A 754 -67.68 -36.74 7.98
CA ARG A 754 -69.14 -36.89 8.13
C ARG A 754 -69.68 -35.73 9.06
N TYR A 755 -70.92 -35.36 8.76
CA TYR A 755 -71.64 -34.47 9.69
C TYR A 755 -72.83 -35.17 10.26
N GLN A 756 -73.25 -34.79 11.47
CA GLN A 756 -74.48 -35.05 12.08
C GLN A 756 -75.02 -33.82 12.75
N GLY A 757 -76.41 -33.71 12.81
CA GLY A 757 -76.98 -32.51 13.40
C GLY A 757 -78.48 -32.72 13.73
N LEU A 758 -78.93 -31.81 14.63
CA LEU A 758 -80.32 -31.78 15.02
C LEU A 758 -81.00 -30.50 14.48
N LEU A 759 -81.90 -30.68 13.55
CA LEU A 759 -82.71 -29.64 12.98
C LEU A 759 -84.04 -29.50 13.75
N THR A 760 -84.46 -28.30 14.08
CA THR A 760 -85.73 -28.04 14.72
C THR A 760 -86.47 -26.90 13.98
N THR A 761 -87.70 -27.12 13.62
CA THR A 761 -88.58 -26.10 13.05
C THR A 761 -89.92 -26.09 13.71
N SER A 762 -90.59 -24.92 13.88
CA SER A 762 -91.83 -24.77 14.48
C SER A 762 -92.99 -24.42 13.50
N ASN A 763 -92.68 -23.68 12.46
CA ASN A 763 -93.73 -23.12 11.59
C ASN A 763 -93.18 -22.99 10.13
N LEU A 764 -92.59 -24.04 9.56
CA LEU A 764 -92.07 -24.04 8.20
C LEU A 764 -93.22 -24.20 7.22
N GLN A 765 -93.46 -23.16 6.39
CA GLN A 765 -94.51 -23.19 5.34
C GLN A 765 -94.16 -24.18 4.27
N LEU A 766 -95.12 -25.09 3.87
CA LEU A 766 -94.88 -26.12 2.89
C LEU A 766 -95.07 -25.67 1.45
N ARG A 767 -95.82 -24.60 1.21
CA ARG A 767 -96.22 -24.10 -0.12
C ARG A 767 -94.97 -23.69 -0.99
N PRO A 768 -93.90 -23.10 -0.43
CA PRO A 768 -92.71 -22.79 -1.21
C PRO A 768 -91.96 -24.04 -1.72
N PHE A 769 -92.09 -25.18 -1.07
CA PHE A 769 -91.49 -26.42 -1.48
C PHE A 769 -92.26 -27.14 -2.58
N ASN A 770 -93.61 -27.09 -2.47
CA ASN A 770 -94.52 -27.60 -3.49
C ASN A 770 -95.85 -26.85 -3.42
N GLN A 771 -96.31 -26.22 -4.51
CA GLN A 771 -97.52 -25.41 -4.58
C GLN A 771 -98.80 -26.14 -4.15
N GLN A 772 -98.87 -27.50 -4.28
CA GLN A 772 -99.98 -28.37 -3.89
C GLN A 772 -100.04 -28.59 -2.36
N LEU A 773 -98.96 -28.31 -1.61
CA LEU A 773 -98.90 -28.50 -0.16
C LEU A 773 -99.38 -27.24 0.51
N GLN A 774 -100.33 -27.37 1.39
CA GLN A 774 -100.78 -26.27 2.29
C GLN A 774 -100.51 -26.61 3.76
N GLY A 775 -100.32 -25.58 4.57
CA GLY A 775 -100.06 -25.76 5.98
C GLY A 775 -98.57 -25.55 6.36
N GLN A 776 -98.29 -25.77 7.61
CA GLN A 776 -97.02 -25.64 8.22
C GLN A 776 -96.49 -26.95 8.79
N VAL A 777 -95.18 -27.13 8.79
CA VAL A 777 -94.56 -28.29 9.44
C VAL A 777 -93.61 -27.80 10.61
N GLY A 778 -93.72 -28.50 11.69
CA GLY A 778 -92.94 -28.36 12.90
C GLY A 778 -92.39 -29.71 13.32
N GLY A 779 -91.23 -29.70 14.00
CA GLY A 779 -90.66 -30.92 14.51
C GLY A 779 -89.14 -30.91 14.65
N LYS A 780 -88.61 -32.06 14.91
CA LYS A 780 -87.15 -32.28 15.07
C LYS A 780 -86.69 -33.37 14.13
N LEU A 781 -85.59 -33.09 13.43
CA LEU A 781 -84.92 -34.06 12.56
C LEU A 781 -83.47 -34.19 12.92
N GLN A 782 -83.01 -35.36 13.19
CA GLN A 782 -81.65 -35.71 13.24
C GLN A 782 -81.18 -36.02 11.82
N VAL A 783 -80.15 -35.31 11.37
CA VAL A 783 -79.60 -35.49 10.05
C VAL A 783 -78.16 -35.94 10.11
N ALA A 784 -77.72 -36.80 9.18
CA ALA A 784 -76.31 -37.21 9.05
C ALA A 784 -76.01 -37.43 7.59
N GLY A 785 -74.70 -37.19 7.24
CA GLY A 785 -74.25 -37.41 5.86
C GLY A 785 -72.77 -37.18 5.73
N ASN A 786 -72.25 -37.28 4.51
CA ASN A 786 -70.83 -36.98 4.19
C ASN A 786 -70.66 -35.52 3.77
N LEU A 787 -69.59 -34.93 4.16
CA LEU A 787 -69.21 -33.53 3.76
C LEU A 787 -68.97 -33.44 2.25
N THR A 788 -68.64 -34.54 1.59
CA THR A 788 -68.42 -34.66 0.13
C THR A 788 -69.67 -35.03 -0.65
N ALA A 789 -70.81 -35.33 0.03
CA ALA A 789 -72.01 -35.63 -0.63
C ALA A 789 -72.64 -34.42 -1.32
N ASN A 790 -73.03 -34.56 -2.59
CA ASN A 790 -73.53 -33.45 -3.39
C ASN A 790 -75.06 -33.50 -3.64
N THR A 791 -75.74 -34.55 -3.10
CA THR A 791 -77.20 -34.72 -3.30
C THR A 791 -77.95 -34.92 -1.97
N LEU A 792 -79.16 -34.48 -1.93
CA LEU A 792 -80.05 -34.75 -0.78
C LEU A 792 -80.32 -36.21 -0.50
N ALA A 793 -80.17 -37.08 -1.55
CA ALA A 793 -80.31 -38.52 -1.41
C ALA A 793 -79.21 -39.16 -0.50
N ASP A 794 -78.12 -38.48 -0.31
CA ASP A 794 -77.00 -38.92 0.53
C ASP A 794 -77.15 -38.48 2.00
N VAL A 795 -78.28 -37.91 2.36
CA VAL A 795 -78.52 -37.41 3.71
C VAL A 795 -79.49 -38.35 4.45
N ASP A 796 -78.97 -38.92 5.51
CA ASP A 796 -79.82 -39.71 6.41
C ASP A 796 -80.60 -38.74 7.31
N ALA A 797 -81.92 -38.91 7.40
CA ALA A 797 -82.74 -38.07 8.25
C ALA A 797 -83.73 -38.94 9.07
N VAL A 798 -83.72 -38.78 10.39
CA VAL A 798 -84.63 -39.51 11.31
C VAL A 798 -85.21 -38.49 12.28
N GLY A 799 -86.55 -38.54 12.52
CA GLY A 799 -87.19 -37.68 13.50
C GLY A 799 -88.70 -37.64 13.43
N GLN A 800 -89.21 -36.67 14.14
CA GLN A 800 -90.67 -36.47 14.20
C GLN A 800 -91.06 -35.11 13.64
N LEU A 801 -91.97 -35.14 12.67
CA LEU A 801 -92.55 -33.97 12.08
C LEU A 801 -94.07 -33.89 12.33
N GLY A 802 -94.56 -32.82 12.83
CA GLY A 802 -95.99 -32.53 12.98
C GLY A 802 -96.42 -31.52 11.89
N PHE A 803 -97.56 -31.71 11.32
CA PHE A 803 -98.13 -30.88 10.28
C PHE A 803 -99.40 -30.17 10.83
N ASN A 804 -99.38 -28.83 10.72
CA ASN A 804 -100.49 -27.98 11.05
C ASN A 804 -101.09 -27.38 9.79
N ARG A 805 -102.40 -27.35 9.66
CA ARG A 805 -103.09 -26.72 8.53
C ARG A 805 -103.16 -25.26 8.71
#